data_2b90955b4c26fa74e2ed9ba243ef8121
#
_entry.id   2b90955b4c26fa74e2ed9ba243ef8121
#
_cell.length_a   1.000
_cell.length_b   1.000
_cell.length_c   1.000
_cell.angle_alpha   90.00
_cell.angle_beta   90.00
_cell.angle_gamma   90.00
#
_symmetry.space_group_name_H-M   'P 1'
#
loop_
_entity.id
_entity.type
_entity.pdbx_description
1 polymer ?
#
loop_
_entity_poly.entity_id
_entity_poly.type
_entity_poly.pdbx_seq_one_letter_code
_entity_poly.pdbx_strand_id
1 'polypeptide(L)'
;MNKLRKALALILSLAAILCFPISASALSDEALPTIDYARTGSVDIYKYDLTSAEKDGVWSSSYVSTGVRDEAGVESILGNTQIVNQLPGSGESYGYAIKGVEFSYLKIADICTYTDVDNNTSNTQVLYSIEHNDTTDKFLAALDLTTNDRYSAADNGNVYAYQSDVLIDALKNALTNNATSVKNALETYVRENGGTAMPETDGYGHSSVSDLPLGLYLFVETLIPEMVTETTAPFLVSLPMTSTADNASWLYDVTLYPKNLTGIPTLEKTVREAKASSGKNNGSAAVDDGFAHTATASVGDVLEYQIISTLPSITSEASYLTDYSFIDTAEKGIPYLQNGVTLEFFKDANCTDKIATWAESDGKFNVSYTSNDDGYVMRITMTDVGLSETNTSKAVYADASMVNSGYSDCTLRITYSAQLDKSANYGDNGNTNDVVLTWKRTNSSYYDTLVDDCHVYVFVLDLTKKFSDGKGDLSKVEFCLQNNADDYYVVAKYDETAKAYYVTGSTDDKSKATRFTPRSDGRMLIYGLEDDAYTITELKTDGAYTLLKNGIGLVISVGESETVCDIYSSDVLGLIQNDPRYADVEEGLFHNMPQKHLEHKLLTASAKVDNKPVTLGPDNGSANAFVPLTVVNTKGFDLPKTGGYGNWMFPAIGLSLVAVAVVVIYFAFRDKKKETNK
;
A
#
# COMPACT_ATOMS: atom_id res chain seq x y z
N MET A 1 54.03 -21.27 -45.60
CA MET A 1 52.97 -21.99 -46.33
C MET A 1 51.66 -22.08 -45.54
N ASN A 2 51.67 -22.22 -44.24
CA ASN A 2 50.39 -22.34 -43.51
C ASN A 2 49.58 -21.03 -43.39
N LYS A 3 50.22 -19.86 -43.26
CA LYS A 3 49.51 -18.57 -43.16
C LYS A 3 48.80 -18.19 -44.48
N LEU A 4 49.41 -18.53 -45.61
CA LEU A 4 48.81 -18.27 -46.95
C LEU A 4 47.59 -19.20 -47.21
N ARG A 5 47.63 -20.44 -46.70
CA ARG A 5 46.51 -21.38 -46.82
C ARG A 5 45.31 -21.00 -45.95
N LYS A 6 45.57 -20.46 -44.74
CA LYS A 6 44.52 -19.97 -43.80
C LYS A 6 43.88 -18.67 -44.31
N ALA A 7 44.69 -17.72 -44.83
CA ALA A 7 44.20 -16.52 -45.46
C ALA A 7 43.40 -16.84 -46.75
N LEU A 8 43.87 -17.86 -47.52
CA LEU A 8 43.17 -18.32 -48.71
C LEU A 8 41.84 -19.02 -48.38
N ALA A 9 41.76 -19.72 -47.24
CA ALA A 9 40.51 -20.35 -46.80
C ALA A 9 39.47 -19.30 -46.34
N LEU A 10 39.88 -18.25 -45.63
CA LEU A 10 39.00 -17.15 -45.24
C LEU A 10 38.57 -16.31 -46.44
N ILE A 11 39.48 -16.00 -47.37
CA ILE A 11 39.15 -15.30 -48.64
C ILE A 11 38.33 -16.19 -49.54
N LEU A 12 38.51 -17.51 -49.58
CA LEU A 12 37.68 -18.44 -50.31
C LEU A 12 36.33 -18.63 -49.66
N SER A 13 36.19 -18.56 -48.35
CA SER A 13 34.87 -18.56 -47.70
C SER A 13 34.11 -17.25 -47.97
N LEU A 14 34.79 -16.09 -47.95
CA LEU A 14 34.21 -14.81 -48.39
C LEU A 14 34.01 -14.75 -49.92
N ALA A 15 34.93 -15.30 -50.73
CA ALA A 15 34.80 -15.30 -52.17
C ALA A 15 33.84 -16.38 -52.70
N ALA A 16 33.64 -17.47 -51.96
CA ALA A 16 32.61 -18.47 -52.28
C ALA A 16 31.18 -17.91 -52.13
N ILE A 17 31.02 -16.88 -51.30
CA ILE A 17 29.78 -16.12 -51.19
C ILE A 17 29.53 -15.24 -52.43
N LEU A 18 30.58 -14.88 -53.20
CA LEU A 18 30.49 -13.96 -54.31
C LEU A 18 30.43 -14.62 -55.70
N CYS A 19 30.68 -15.93 -55.87
CA CYS A 19 30.95 -16.47 -57.21
C CYS A 19 30.40 -17.84 -57.62
N PHE A 20 29.49 -18.46 -56.92
CA PHE A 20 28.85 -19.67 -57.46
C PHE A 20 27.33 -19.63 -57.32
N PRO A 21 26.59 -19.56 -58.45
CA PRO A 21 25.27 -20.12 -58.46
C PRO A 21 25.45 -21.65 -58.37
N ILE A 22 25.42 -22.19 -57.17
CA ILE A 22 25.17 -23.61 -57.03
C ILE A 22 23.74 -23.78 -57.54
N SER A 23 23.64 -24.42 -58.70
CA SER A 23 22.36 -24.88 -59.18
C SER A 23 21.76 -25.81 -58.11
N ALA A 24 20.93 -25.26 -57.30
CA ALA A 24 20.11 -25.96 -56.33
C ALA A 24 19.00 -26.73 -57.05
N SER A 25 19.40 -27.72 -57.83
CA SER A 25 18.48 -28.69 -58.37
C SER A 25 18.56 -29.93 -57.51
N ALA A 26 17.74 -29.96 -56.50
CA ALA A 26 17.21 -31.13 -55.80
C ALA A 26 17.00 -30.96 -54.28
N LEU A 27 16.75 -29.77 -53.81
CA LEU A 27 16.14 -29.61 -52.49
C LEU A 27 14.77 -28.95 -52.70
N SER A 28 13.72 -29.58 -52.17
CA SER A 28 12.36 -29.05 -52.16
C SER A 28 12.35 -27.60 -51.62
N ASP A 29 11.36 -26.81 -52.01
CA ASP A 29 11.10 -25.42 -51.61
C ASP A 29 10.96 -25.17 -50.10
N GLU A 30 11.52 -26.00 -49.23
CA GLU A 30 11.66 -25.73 -47.80
C GLU A 30 12.89 -24.85 -47.60
N ALA A 31 12.68 -23.75 -46.89
CA ALA A 31 13.67 -22.72 -46.60
C ALA A 31 15.01 -23.33 -46.16
N LEU A 32 16.06 -23.13 -46.96
CA LEU A 32 17.40 -23.59 -46.60
C LEU A 32 17.88 -22.91 -45.34
N PRO A 33 18.39 -23.63 -44.34
CA PRO A 33 18.90 -23.07 -43.09
C PRO A 33 20.27 -22.39 -43.24
N THR A 34 20.45 -21.63 -44.35
CA THR A 34 21.70 -20.90 -44.65
C THR A 34 21.44 -19.40 -44.54
N ILE A 35 22.42 -18.67 -43.97
CA ILE A 35 22.35 -17.21 -43.88
C ILE A 35 22.34 -16.62 -45.30
N ASP A 36 21.33 -15.78 -45.56
CA ASP A 36 21.27 -14.97 -46.79
C ASP A 36 21.98 -13.63 -46.53
N TYR A 37 23.23 -13.55 -46.94
CA TYR A 37 24.06 -12.35 -46.76
C TYR A 37 23.65 -11.16 -47.64
N ALA A 38 22.69 -11.33 -48.55
CA ALA A 38 22.14 -10.23 -49.34
C ALA A 38 21.00 -9.49 -48.62
N ARG A 39 20.51 -10.03 -47.52
CA ARG A 39 19.48 -9.41 -46.70
C ARG A 39 20.09 -8.45 -45.66
N THR A 40 19.28 -7.50 -45.26
CA THR A 40 19.45 -6.73 -44.05
C THR A 40 18.52 -7.25 -42.96
N GLY A 41 18.72 -6.84 -41.74
CA GLY A 41 17.85 -7.19 -40.64
C GLY A 41 17.17 -5.97 -39.99
N SER A 42 16.23 -6.22 -39.10
CA SER A 42 15.60 -5.21 -38.28
C SER A 42 15.58 -5.62 -36.81
N VAL A 43 15.48 -4.62 -35.91
CA VAL A 43 15.28 -4.83 -34.49
C VAL A 43 14.12 -3.99 -34.04
N ASP A 44 13.11 -4.65 -33.47
CA ASP A 44 11.97 -4.06 -32.79
C ASP A 44 12.15 -4.24 -31.29
N ILE A 45 11.99 -3.17 -30.54
CA ILE A 45 12.05 -3.18 -29.09
C ILE A 45 10.71 -2.73 -28.53
N TYR A 46 10.13 -3.53 -27.64
CA TYR A 46 8.96 -3.18 -26.87
C TYR A 46 9.36 -3.08 -25.41
N LYS A 47 9.26 -1.88 -24.86
CA LYS A 47 9.68 -1.55 -23.51
C LYS A 47 8.49 -1.53 -22.57
N TYR A 48 8.49 -2.41 -21.56
CA TYR A 48 7.43 -2.53 -20.58
C TYR A 48 7.98 -2.49 -19.15
N ASP A 49 7.18 -1.93 -18.25
CA ASP A 49 7.37 -2.03 -16.80
C ASP A 49 6.92 -3.42 -16.31
N LEU A 50 7.84 -4.37 -16.39
CA LEU A 50 7.56 -5.74 -15.99
C LEU A 50 7.49 -5.90 -14.47
N THR A 51 8.12 -5.01 -13.71
CA THR A 51 8.07 -5.03 -12.24
C THR A 51 6.66 -4.75 -11.75
N SER A 52 6.03 -3.69 -12.25
CA SER A 52 4.64 -3.39 -11.93
C SER A 52 3.70 -4.48 -12.45
N ALA A 53 3.94 -5.00 -13.66
CA ALA A 53 3.11 -6.05 -14.23
C ALA A 53 3.19 -7.38 -13.44
N GLU A 54 4.36 -7.74 -12.93
CA GLU A 54 4.56 -8.91 -12.06
C GLU A 54 3.87 -8.69 -10.70
N LYS A 55 3.99 -7.50 -10.10
CA LYS A 55 3.34 -7.13 -8.85
C LYS A 55 1.81 -7.18 -8.96
N ASP A 56 1.27 -6.73 -10.09
CA ASP A 56 -0.17 -6.78 -10.37
C ASP A 56 -0.66 -8.18 -10.77
N GLY A 57 0.23 -9.17 -10.82
CA GLY A 57 -0.11 -10.56 -11.14
C GLY A 57 -0.52 -10.80 -12.59
N VAL A 58 -0.31 -9.84 -13.50
CA VAL A 58 -0.65 -9.97 -14.93
C VAL A 58 0.50 -10.52 -15.77
N TRP A 59 1.71 -10.56 -15.21
CA TRP A 59 2.92 -11.03 -15.86
C TRP A 59 3.66 -12.07 -15.01
N SER A 60 4.45 -12.93 -15.69
CA SER A 60 5.29 -13.91 -15.00
C SER A 60 6.76 -13.74 -15.38
N SER A 61 7.65 -13.72 -14.39
CA SER A 61 9.11 -13.68 -14.59
C SER A 61 9.67 -14.89 -15.35
N SER A 62 8.88 -15.95 -15.53
CA SER A 62 9.27 -17.16 -16.26
C SER A 62 9.19 -17.00 -17.79
N TYR A 63 8.65 -15.90 -18.31
CA TYR A 63 8.61 -15.65 -19.74
C TYR A 63 10.01 -15.49 -20.33
N VAL A 64 10.26 -16.19 -21.43
CA VAL A 64 11.52 -16.12 -22.19
C VAL A 64 11.21 -15.63 -23.59
N SER A 65 11.82 -14.49 -23.98
CA SER A 65 11.71 -13.96 -25.34
C SER A 65 12.37 -14.91 -26.34
N THR A 66 11.66 -15.16 -27.44
CA THR A 66 12.14 -16.05 -28.51
C THR A 66 12.82 -15.30 -29.67
N GLY A 67 12.84 -13.97 -29.64
CA GLY A 67 13.26 -13.12 -30.75
C GLY A 67 12.15 -12.91 -31.78
N VAL A 68 11.02 -13.60 -31.65
CA VAL A 68 9.84 -13.45 -32.52
C VAL A 68 8.82 -12.56 -31.82
N ARG A 69 8.13 -11.72 -32.57
CA ARG A 69 7.06 -10.88 -32.02
C ARG A 69 5.95 -11.74 -31.40
N ASP A 70 5.61 -11.44 -30.16
CA ASP A 70 4.55 -12.14 -29.41
C ASP A 70 3.41 -11.16 -29.06
N GLU A 71 2.60 -10.86 -30.09
CA GLU A 71 1.49 -9.92 -29.94
C GLU A 71 0.41 -10.43 -28.98
N ALA A 72 0.11 -11.71 -29.02
CA ALA A 72 -0.95 -12.31 -28.19
C ALA A 72 -0.50 -12.56 -26.74
N GLY A 73 0.73 -13.00 -26.52
CA GLY A 73 1.25 -13.35 -25.21
C GLY A 73 1.88 -12.19 -24.45
N VAL A 74 2.29 -11.12 -25.15
CA VAL A 74 2.98 -9.98 -24.52
C VAL A 74 2.24 -8.67 -24.75
N GLU A 75 2.14 -8.24 -26.00
CA GLU A 75 1.68 -6.88 -26.33
C GLU A 75 0.20 -6.66 -25.97
N SER A 76 -0.67 -7.67 -26.16
CA SER A 76 -2.08 -7.58 -25.77
C SER A 76 -2.30 -7.51 -24.26
N ILE A 77 -1.37 -8.05 -23.47
CA ILE A 77 -1.44 -8.05 -22.01
C ILE A 77 -0.81 -6.77 -21.47
N LEU A 78 0.43 -6.48 -21.86
CA LEU A 78 1.21 -5.38 -21.30
C LEU A 78 0.93 -4.03 -21.96
N GLY A 79 0.52 -4.01 -23.22
CA GLY A 79 0.13 -2.81 -23.98
C GLY A 79 -1.37 -2.52 -23.96
N ASN A 80 -2.12 -2.97 -22.96
CA ASN A 80 -3.58 -2.83 -22.89
C ASN A 80 -4.03 -1.36 -23.01
N THR A 81 -4.70 -1.03 -24.12
CA THR A 81 -5.14 0.34 -24.43
C THR A 81 -6.26 0.88 -23.52
N GLN A 82 -6.90 0.03 -22.72
CA GLN A 82 -7.88 0.47 -21.73
C GLN A 82 -7.23 1.07 -20.47
N ILE A 83 -5.95 0.81 -20.26
CA ILE A 83 -5.17 1.33 -19.17
C ILE A 83 -4.25 2.41 -19.75
N VAL A 84 -4.62 3.67 -19.57
CA VAL A 84 -3.79 4.81 -20.01
C VAL A 84 -3.02 5.30 -18.78
N ASN A 85 -1.71 5.20 -18.85
CA ASN A 85 -0.82 5.79 -17.86
C ASN A 85 -0.30 7.12 -18.41
N GLN A 86 -0.60 8.21 -17.72
CA GLN A 86 0.05 9.48 -18.00
C GLN A 86 1.36 9.52 -17.20
N LEU A 87 2.44 9.20 -17.86
CA LEU A 87 3.75 9.29 -17.24
C LEU A 87 4.26 10.73 -17.31
N PRO A 88 4.80 11.25 -16.21
CA PRO A 88 5.36 12.60 -16.18
C PRO A 88 6.36 12.84 -17.30
N GLY A 89 6.16 13.93 -18.07
CA GLY A 89 7.08 14.37 -19.11
C GLY A 89 7.02 13.59 -20.45
N SER A 90 6.38 12.42 -20.51
CA SER A 90 6.38 11.55 -21.69
C SER A 90 5.06 11.52 -22.49
N GLY A 91 3.96 12.06 -21.93
CA GLY A 91 2.62 11.97 -22.50
C GLY A 91 1.99 10.59 -22.28
N GLU A 92 0.92 10.30 -23.03
CA GLU A 92 0.16 9.06 -22.86
C GLU A 92 0.98 7.81 -23.19
N SER A 93 0.95 6.82 -22.30
CA SER A 93 1.40 5.46 -22.55
C SER A 93 0.27 4.47 -22.20
N TYR A 94 0.31 3.28 -22.80
CA TYR A 94 -0.76 2.30 -22.67
C TYR A 94 -0.30 1.09 -21.85
N GLY A 95 -1.14 0.65 -20.93
CA GLY A 95 -0.85 -0.50 -20.08
C GLY A 95 0.43 -0.29 -19.27
N TYR A 96 1.36 -1.20 -19.43
CA TYR A 96 2.69 -1.17 -18.79
C TYR A 96 3.78 -0.64 -19.73
N ALA A 97 3.42 -0.06 -20.87
CA ALA A 97 4.38 0.50 -21.82
C ALA A 97 5.15 1.68 -21.22
N ILE A 98 6.45 1.74 -21.51
CA ILE A 98 7.32 2.86 -21.10
C ILE A 98 7.66 3.66 -22.36
N LYS A 99 7.14 4.90 -22.43
CA LYS A 99 7.43 5.86 -23.49
C LYS A 99 8.67 6.67 -23.18
N GLY A 100 9.41 7.11 -24.21
CA GLY A 100 10.54 8.04 -24.07
C GLY A 100 11.86 7.37 -23.70
N VAL A 101 11.98 6.06 -23.86
CA VAL A 101 13.27 5.35 -23.73
C VAL A 101 14.00 5.37 -25.06
N GLU A 102 15.27 5.78 -25.07
CA GLU A 102 16.14 5.68 -26.25
C GLU A 102 17.17 4.58 -26.08
N PHE A 103 17.31 3.75 -27.08
CA PHE A 103 18.41 2.81 -27.21
C PHE A 103 19.41 3.32 -28.25
N SER A 104 20.69 3.14 -27.99
CA SER A 104 21.73 3.29 -29.01
C SER A 104 22.34 1.95 -29.29
N TYR A 105 22.72 1.74 -30.55
CA TYR A 105 23.35 0.49 -30.99
C TYR A 105 24.64 0.74 -31.74
N LEU A 106 25.55 -0.22 -31.67
CA LEU A 106 26.79 -0.23 -32.42
C LEU A 106 27.07 -1.64 -32.94
N LYS A 107 27.38 -1.76 -34.23
CA LYS A 107 27.86 -3.02 -34.79
C LYS A 107 29.28 -3.28 -34.30
N ILE A 108 29.50 -4.41 -33.63
CA ILE A 108 30.78 -4.77 -33.01
C ILE A 108 31.49 -5.91 -33.74
N ALA A 109 30.79 -6.73 -34.52
CA ALA A 109 31.39 -7.85 -35.26
C ALA A 109 30.64 -8.14 -36.54
N ASP A 110 31.36 -8.69 -37.50
CA ASP A 110 30.77 -9.34 -38.68
C ASP A 110 30.45 -10.80 -38.38
N ILE A 111 29.32 -11.30 -38.91
CA ILE A 111 28.97 -12.71 -38.81
C ILE A 111 29.61 -13.46 -39.96
N CYS A 112 30.24 -14.58 -39.70
CA CYS A 112 30.85 -15.41 -40.74
C CYS A 112 30.64 -16.91 -40.47
N THR A 113 30.65 -17.70 -41.51
CA THR A 113 30.67 -19.16 -41.44
C THR A 113 32.09 -19.64 -41.64
N TYR A 114 32.63 -20.39 -40.73
CA TYR A 114 33.99 -20.93 -40.77
C TYR A 114 33.95 -22.45 -40.79
N THR A 115 34.72 -23.04 -41.74
CA THR A 115 34.89 -24.49 -41.81
C THR A 115 36.35 -24.83 -41.53
N ASP A 116 36.59 -25.57 -40.45
CA ASP A 116 37.89 -26.14 -40.14
C ASP A 116 37.95 -27.58 -40.68
N VAL A 117 39.00 -27.88 -41.39
CA VAL A 117 39.22 -29.21 -41.97
C VAL A 117 40.52 -29.75 -41.37
N ASP A 118 40.43 -30.61 -40.40
CA ASP A 118 41.56 -31.29 -39.80
C ASP A 118 41.41 -32.81 -39.93
N ASN A 119 42.43 -33.48 -40.49
CA ASN A 119 42.59 -34.95 -40.53
C ASN A 119 41.34 -35.79 -40.80
N ASN A 120 40.55 -35.50 -41.82
CA ASN A 120 39.34 -36.19 -42.26
C ASN A 120 38.03 -35.79 -41.51
N THR A 121 38.03 -34.78 -40.64
CA THR A 121 36.82 -34.20 -40.09
C THR A 121 36.71 -32.75 -40.48
N SER A 122 35.52 -32.31 -40.85
CA SER A 122 35.22 -30.90 -41.13
C SER A 122 34.25 -30.39 -40.06
N ASN A 123 34.61 -29.34 -39.36
CA ASN A 123 33.74 -28.64 -38.40
C ASN A 123 33.37 -27.29 -38.99
N THR A 124 32.09 -27.11 -39.24
CA THR A 124 31.55 -25.84 -39.74
C THR A 124 30.74 -25.17 -38.62
N GLN A 125 31.03 -23.90 -38.37
CA GLN A 125 30.37 -23.14 -37.32
C GLN A 125 30.21 -21.67 -37.72
N VAL A 126 29.25 -21.00 -37.06
CA VAL A 126 29.09 -19.54 -37.17
C VAL A 126 29.99 -18.87 -36.13
N LEU A 127 30.75 -17.88 -36.57
CA LEU A 127 31.64 -17.10 -35.73
C LEU A 127 31.38 -15.61 -35.92
N TYR A 128 31.81 -14.83 -34.97
CA TYR A 128 31.78 -13.36 -34.97
C TYR A 128 33.21 -12.82 -35.10
N SER A 129 33.45 -12.07 -36.17
CA SER A 129 34.76 -11.54 -36.50
C SER A 129 34.89 -10.10 -36.05
N ILE A 130 35.80 -9.84 -35.12
CA ILE A 130 36.06 -8.52 -34.56
C ILE A 130 37.42 -8.05 -35.07
N GLU A 131 37.49 -6.85 -35.66
CA GLU A 131 38.77 -6.22 -35.98
C GLU A 131 39.43 -5.72 -34.70
N HIS A 132 40.66 -6.14 -34.45
CA HIS A 132 41.42 -5.79 -33.27
C HIS A 132 42.14 -4.45 -33.48
N ASN A 133 41.71 -3.44 -32.77
CA ASN A 133 42.26 -2.09 -32.74
C ASN A 133 41.99 -1.44 -31.38
N ASP A 134 42.59 -0.26 -31.15
CA ASP A 134 42.45 0.46 -29.85
C ASP A 134 41.02 0.69 -29.41
N THR A 135 40.08 0.73 -30.32
CA THR A 135 38.64 0.93 -30.06
C THR A 135 37.96 -0.36 -29.61
N THR A 136 38.09 -1.41 -30.44
CA THR A 136 37.45 -2.71 -30.14
C THR A 136 38.09 -3.41 -28.95
N ASP A 137 39.37 -3.11 -28.67
CA ASP A 137 40.06 -3.59 -27.49
C ASP A 137 39.42 -3.08 -26.19
N LYS A 138 38.88 -1.87 -26.16
CA LYS A 138 38.13 -1.35 -25.01
C LYS A 138 36.84 -2.16 -24.76
N PHE A 139 36.13 -2.56 -25.82
CA PHE A 139 34.98 -3.42 -25.70
C PHE A 139 35.37 -4.80 -25.15
N LEU A 140 36.39 -5.42 -25.72
CA LEU A 140 36.87 -6.73 -25.27
C LEU A 140 37.35 -6.67 -23.82
N ALA A 141 38.08 -5.61 -23.44
CA ALA A 141 38.52 -5.39 -22.07
C ALA A 141 37.36 -5.17 -21.08
N ALA A 142 36.29 -4.49 -21.50
CA ALA A 142 35.08 -4.32 -20.67
C ALA A 142 34.38 -5.65 -20.36
N LEU A 143 34.57 -6.65 -21.22
CA LEU A 143 34.08 -8.01 -21.05
C LEU A 143 35.09 -8.97 -20.44
N ASP A 144 36.29 -8.49 -20.05
CA ASP A 144 37.39 -9.30 -19.56
C ASP A 144 37.86 -10.39 -20.57
N LEU A 145 37.62 -10.13 -21.86
CA LEU A 145 38.05 -11.04 -22.93
C LEU A 145 39.50 -10.86 -23.29
N THR A 146 40.21 -11.97 -23.40
CA THR A 146 41.61 -12.03 -23.72
C THR A 146 41.86 -12.69 -25.07
N THR A 147 43.12 -12.64 -25.54
CA THR A 147 43.51 -13.34 -26.77
C THR A 147 43.40 -14.87 -26.68
N ASN A 148 43.18 -15.44 -25.50
CA ASN A 148 43.00 -16.87 -25.32
C ASN A 148 41.54 -17.32 -25.56
N ASP A 149 40.61 -16.38 -25.51
CA ASP A 149 39.15 -16.66 -25.63
C ASP A 149 38.68 -16.70 -27.08
N ARG A 150 39.54 -16.35 -28.01
CA ARG A 150 39.24 -16.36 -29.46
C ARG A 150 39.34 -17.74 -30.07
N TYR A 151 38.62 -17.94 -31.14
CA TYR A 151 38.76 -19.12 -32.00
C TYR A 151 39.95 -18.94 -32.98
N SER A 152 41.15 -19.22 -32.51
CA SER A 152 42.41 -18.87 -33.16
C SER A 152 42.59 -19.50 -34.57
N ALA A 153 41.89 -20.61 -34.88
CA ALA A 153 41.97 -21.24 -36.19
C ALA A 153 41.37 -20.35 -37.29
N ALA A 154 40.45 -19.44 -36.97
CA ALA A 154 39.80 -18.52 -37.88
C ALA A 154 40.41 -17.12 -37.92
N ASP A 155 41.50 -16.84 -37.14
CA ASP A 155 42.14 -15.54 -37.12
C ASP A 155 42.72 -15.16 -38.50
N ASN A 156 42.55 -13.89 -38.84
CA ASN A 156 43.12 -13.32 -40.07
C ASN A 156 43.71 -11.93 -39.82
N GLY A 157 45.04 -11.86 -39.65
CA GLY A 157 45.72 -10.61 -39.33
C GLY A 157 45.24 -10.00 -38.02
N ASN A 158 44.62 -8.83 -38.09
CA ASN A 158 44.04 -8.14 -36.93
C ASN A 158 42.57 -8.51 -36.68
N VAL A 159 41.99 -9.43 -37.45
CA VAL A 159 40.59 -9.86 -37.27
C VAL A 159 40.58 -11.15 -36.48
N TYR A 160 39.95 -11.13 -35.32
CA TYR A 160 39.82 -12.27 -34.43
C TYR A 160 38.38 -12.77 -34.41
N ALA A 161 38.23 -14.07 -34.41
CA ALA A 161 36.96 -14.73 -34.44
C ALA A 161 36.60 -15.24 -33.04
N TYR A 162 35.33 -15.06 -32.65
CA TYR A 162 34.76 -15.50 -31.37
C TYR A 162 33.52 -16.36 -31.62
N GLN A 163 33.31 -17.33 -30.76
CA GLN A 163 32.06 -18.07 -30.68
C GLN A 163 30.99 -17.26 -29.93
N SER A 164 29.73 -17.47 -30.25
CA SER A 164 28.62 -16.73 -29.63
C SER A 164 28.53 -16.92 -28.11
N ASP A 165 28.72 -18.15 -27.65
CA ASP A 165 28.71 -18.50 -26.23
C ASP A 165 29.81 -17.78 -25.45
N VAL A 166 31.02 -17.69 -26.02
CA VAL A 166 32.13 -16.95 -25.41
C VAL A 166 31.76 -15.48 -25.18
N LEU A 167 31.17 -14.80 -26.18
CA LEU A 167 30.78 -13.39 -26.06
C LEU A 167 29.61 -13.19 -25.10
N ILE A 168 28.61 -14.08 -25.14
CA ILE A 168 27.45 -14.02 -24.27
C ILE A 168 27.83 -14.27 -22.82
N ASP A 169 28.65 -15.31 -22.57
CA ASP A 169 29.08 -15.67 -21.22
C ASP A 169 30.02 -14.58 -20.64
N ALA A 170 30.89 -13.99 -21.45
CA ALA A 170 31.73 -12.89 -21.03
C ALA A 170 30.90 -11.67 -20.59
N LEU A 171 29.91 -11.25 -21.40
CA LEU A 171 29.01 -10.15 -21.04
C LEU A 171 28.23 -10.47 -19.76
N LYS A 172 27.67 -11.67 -19.66
CA LYS A 172 26.92 -12.11 -18.49
C LYS A 172 27.79 -12.12 -17.21
N ASN A 173 29.01 -12.64 -17.30
CA ASN A 173 29.95 -12.69 -16.18
C ASN A 173 30.40 -11.29 -15.77
N ALA A 174 30.70 -10.43 -16.73
CA ALA A 174 31.08 -9.05 -16.47
C ALA A 174 29.94 -8.28 -15.75
N LEU A 175 28.72 -8.40 -16.23
CA LEU A 175 27.53 -7.80 -15.59
C LEU A 175 27.23 -8.41 -14.21
N THR A 176 27.44 -9.71 -14.02
CA THR A 176 27.24 -10.36 -12.71
C THR A 176 28.27 -9.88 -11.69
N ASN A 177 29.52 -9.68 -12.11
CA ASN A 177 30.60 -9.32 -11.20
C ASN A 177 30.62 -7.81 -10.89
N ASN A 178 30.28 -6.95 -11.84
CA ASN A 178 30.30 -5.49 -11.66
C ASN A 178 29.34 -4.76 -12.63
N ALA A 179 28.03 -4.96 -12.44
CA ALA A 179 26.99 -4.47 -13.35
C ALA A 179 27.13 -2.98 -13.68
N THR A 180 27.25 -2.12 -12.68
CA THR A 180 27.29 -0.66 -12.86
C THR A 180 28.49 -0.20 -13.68
N SER A 181 29.69 -0.70 -13.36
CA SER A 181 30.91 -0.33 -14.08
C SER A 181 30.88 -0.80 -15.54
N VAL A 182 30.38 -2.02 -15.77
CA VAL A 182 30.27 -2.60 -17.12
C VAL A 182 29.22 -1.87 -17.94
N LYS A 183 28.04 -1.58 -17.36
CA LYS A 183 26.99 -0.77 -18.04
C LYS A 183 27.58 0.58 -18.48
N ASN A 184 28.20 1.32 -17.58
CA ASN A 184 28.77 2.64 -17.86
C ASN A 184 29.89 2.56 -18.91
N ALA A 185 30.74 1.54 -18.84
CA ALA A 185 31.83 1.36 -19.81
C ALA A 185 31.29 1.06 -21.22
N LEU A 186 30.29 0.18 -21.34
CA LEU A 186 29.70 -0.18 -22.61
C LEU A 186 28.82 0.94 -23.20
N GLU A 187 28.10 1.69 -22.37
CA GLU A 187 27.37 2.89 -22.79
C GLU A 187 28.34 3.96 -23.32
N THR A 188 29.39 4.24 -22.58
CA THR A 188 30.46 5.18 -23.01
C THR A 188 31.09 4.70 -24.29
N TYR A 189 31.38 3.40 -24.40
CA TYR A 189 31.93 2.81 -25.61
C TYR A 189 31.05 3.04 -26.84
N VAL A 190 29.74 2.78 -26.73
CA VAL A 190 28.80 2.99 -27.84
C VAL A 190 28.74 4.47 -28.22
N ARG A 191 28.65 5.37 -27.23
CA ARG A 191 28.57 6.83 -27.44
C ARG A 191 29.82 7.39 -28.11
N GLU A 192 30.99 6.97 -27.70
CA GLU A 192 32.28 7.50 -28.21
C GLU A 192 32.68 6.90 -29.57
N ASN A 193 32.18 5.74 -29.96
CA ASN A 193 32.63 5.01 -31.12
C ASN A 193 31.60 4.96 -32.28
N GLY A 194 30.73 5.97 -32.36
CA GLY A 194 29.80 6.14 -33.47
C GLY A 194 28.54 5.30 -33.37
N GLY A 195 28.12 5.00 -32.16
CA GLY A 195 26.80 4.39 -31.92
C GLY A 195 25.66 5.24 -32.51
N THR A 196 24.66 4.58 -33.01
CA THR A 196 23.48 5.21 -33.60
C THR A 196 22.30 5.11 -32.66
N ALA A 197 21.64 6.25 -32.38
CA ALA A 197 20.42 6.29 -31.57
C ALA A 197 19.23 5.76 -32.36
N MET A 198 18.39 4.95 -31.71
CA MET A 198 17.06 4.59 -32.20
C MET A 198 16.07 5.72 -31.90
N PRO A 199 14.91 5.77 -32.56
CA PRO A 199 13.81 6.61 -32.09
C PRO A 199 13.47 6.29 -30.64
N GLU A 200 13.04 7.31 -29.88
CA GLU A 200 12.47 7.06 -28.55
C GLU A 200 11.24 6.15 -28.64
N THR A 201 11.02 5.31 -27.62
CA THR A 201 9.84 4.46 -27.53
C THR A 201 8.56 5.30 -27.51
N ASP A 202 7.56 4.88 -28.26
CA ASP A 202 6.24 5.52 -28.36
C ASP A 202 5.33 5.18 -27.17
N GLY A 203 4.05 5.58 -27.22
CA GLY A 203 3.07 5.28 -26.17
C GLY A 203 2.77 3.79 -25.97
N TYR A 204 3.16 2.94 -26.91
CA TYR A 204 3.09 1.48 -26.80
C TYR A 204 4.41 0.85 -26.34
N GLY A 205 5.39 1.68 -26.01
CA GLY A 205 6.72 1.23 -25.64
C GLY A 205 7.56 0.77 -26.82
N HIS A 206 7.11 1.01 -28.06
CA HIS A 206 7.74 0.49 -29.27
C HIS A 206 8.77 1.46 -29.84
N SER A 207 9.91 0.91 -30.21
CA SER A 207 10.94 1.55 -31.04
C SER A 207 11.52 0.54 -32.01
N SER A 208 11.89 0.97 -33.21
CA SER A 208 12.43 0.07 -34.22
C SER A 208 13.53 0.69 -35.05
N VAL A 209 14.39 -0.17 -35.59
CA VAL A 209 15.40 0.16 -36.61
C VAL A 209 15.44 -0.92 -37.66
N SER A 210 15.52 -0.52 -38.94
CA SER A 210 15.55 -1.41 -40.11
C SER A 210 16.82 -1.21 -40.92
N ASP A 211 16.96 -2.05 -41.94
CA ASP A 211 18.05 -2.01 -42.94
C ASP A 211 19.46 -2.17 -42.30
N LEU A 212 19.55 -2.88 -41.18
CA LEU A 212 20.82 -3.14 -40.51
C LEU A 212 21.63 -4.20 -41.32
N PRO A 213 22.89 -3.93 -41.63
CA PRO A 213 23.81 -4.96 -42.13
C PRO A 213 23.91 -6.15 -41.18
N LEU A 214 24.07 -7.34 -41.72
CA LEU A 214 24.22 -8.54 -40.86
C LEU A 214 25.49 -8.43 -40.00
N GLY A 215 25.39 -8.92 -38.74
CA GLY A 215 26.49 -8.89 -37.80
C GLY A 215 26.02 -8.96 -36.36
N LEU A 216 26.93 -8.74 -35.42
CA LEU A 216 26.66 -8.66 -34.00
C LEU A 216 26.58 -7.19 -33.56
N TYR A 217 25.54 -6.85 -32.86
CA TYR A 217 25.28 -5.51 -32.38
C TYR A 217 25.25 -5.48 -30.86
N LEU A 218 25.87 -4.46 -30.29
CA LEU A 218 25.74 -4.08 -28.89
C LEU A 218 24.64 -3.02 -28.78
N PHE A 219 23.64 -3.26 -27.95
CA PHE A 219 22.58 -2.31 -27.61
C PHE A 219 22.77 -1.83 -26.18
N VAL A 220 22.63 -0.53 -25.98
CA VAL A 220 22.65 0.14 -24.68
C VAL A 220 21.49 1.11 -24.58
N GLU A 221 20.95 1.31 -23.41
CA GLU A 221 19.92 2.30 -23.14
C GLU A 221 20.60 3.64 -22.84
N THR A 222 20.35 4.66 -23.66
CA THR A 222 21.06 5.95 -23.63
C THR A 222 20.22 7.11 -23.11
N LEU A 223 18.91 7.02 -23.16
CA LEU A 223 17.97 7.95 -22.55
C LEU A 223 16.89 7.16 -21.83
N ILE A 224 16.64 7.53 -20.59
CA ILE A 224 15.60 6.95 -19.75
C ILE A 224 14.65 8.02 -19.24
N PRO A 225 13.33 7.77 -19.28
CA PRO A 225 12.36 8.63 -18.61
C PRO A 225 12.60 8.63 -17.10
N GLU A 226 12.14 9.69 -16.44
CA GLU A 226 12.37 9.93 -15.02
C GLU A 226 11.89 8.81 -14.09
N MET A 227 10.88 8.04 -14.52
CA MET A 227 10.34 6.90 -13.76
C MET A 227 11.23 5.66 -13.75
N VAL A 228 12.13 5.52 -14.72
CA VAL A 228 13.01 4.35 -14.82
C VAL A 228 14.18 4.51 -13.85
N THR A 229 14.28 3.62 -12.89
CA THR A 229 15.33 3.65 -11.84
C THR A 229 16.53 2.79 -12.19
N GLU A 230 16.32 1.78 -13.01
CA GLU A 230 17.41 0.93 -13.50
C GLU A 230 17.31 0.76 -15.01
N THR A 231 18.39 1.09 -15.70
CA THR A 231 18.51 0.86 -17.14
C THR A 231 18.59 -0.64 -17.42
N THR A 232 18.04 -1.04 -18.58
CA THR A 232 18.29 -2.39 -19.10
C THR A 232 19.80 -2.64 -19.18
N ALA A 233 20.22 -3.81 -18.76
CA ALA A 233 21.62 -4.21 -18.96
C ALA A 233 21.95 -4.19 -20.47
N PRO A 234 23.17 -3.76 -20.87
CA PRO A 234 23.64 -3.89 -22.22
C PRO A 234 23.47 -5.32 -22.73
N PHE A 235 23.04 -5.47 -23.97
CA PHE A 235 22.80 -6.79 -24.55
C PHE A 235 23.29 -6.88 -25.99
N LEU A 236 23.55 -8.11 -26.42
CA LEU A 236 24.04 -8.42 -27.76
C LEU A 236 22.90 -8.97 -28.62
N VAL A 237 22.79 -8.51 -29.84
CA VAL A 237 21.85 -8.99 -30.86
C VAL A 237 22.59 -9.41 -32.08
N SER A 238 22.45 -10.65 -32.49
CA SER A 238 22.94 -11.14 -33.79
C SER A 238 21.89 -10.97 -34.87
N LEU A 239 22.26 -10.42 -35.98
CA LEU A 239 21.46 -10.37 -37.21
C LEU A 239 22.16 -11.16 -38.32
N PRO A 240 21.58 -12.27 -38.80
CA PRO A 240 20.43 -12.93 -38.25
C PRO A 240 20.74 -13.69 -36.94
N MET A 241 19.72 -14.03 -36.18
CA MET A 241 19.80 -14.96 -35.05
C MET A 241 19.06 -16.26 -35.36
N THR A 242 19.42 -17.34 -34.69
CA THR A 242 18.68 -18.59 -34.79
C THR A 242 17.36 -18.47 -34.03
N SER A 243 16.24 -18.83 -34.64
CA SER A 243 14.94 -18.88 -33.98
C SER A 243 14.99 -19.90 -32.84
N THR A 244 14.63 -19.45 -31.62
CA THR A 244 14.50 -20.35 -30.48
C THR A 244 13.14 -21.05 -30.45
N ALA A 245 12.20 -20.65 -31.32
CA ALA A 245 10.88 -21.27 -31.40
C ALA A 245 10.92 -22.62 -32.18
N ASP A 246 11.75 -22.73 -33.20
CA ASP A 246 11.85 -23.91 -34.06
C ASP A 246 13.27 -24.48 -34.19
N ASN A 247 14.30 -23.69 -33.76
CA ASN A 247 15.73 -24.01 -33.90
C ASN A 247 16.16 -24.37 -35.32
N ALA A 248 15.39 -23.96 -36.33
CA ALA A 248 15.57 -24.39 -37.70
C ALA A 248 15.61 -23.21 -38.69
N SER A 249 15.19 -22.01 -38.31
CA SER A 249 15.13 -20.85 -39.16
C SER A 249 16.03 -19.70 -38.68
N TRP A 250 16.41 -18.84 -39.62
CA TRP A 250 17.14 -17.61 -39.34
C TRP A 250 16.16 -16.43 -39.24
N LEU A 251 16.20 -15.73 -38.12
CA LEU A 251 15.44 -14.51 -37.87
C LEU A 251 16.28 -13.30 -38.29
N TYR A 252 15.82 -12.57 -39.29
CA TYR A 252 16.40 -11.31 -39.71
C TYR A 252 15.71 -10.12 -39.07
N ASP A 253 14.45 -10.32 -38.69
CA ASP A 253 13.60 -9.35 -38.01
C ASP A 253 13.43 -9.84 -36.57
N VAL A 254 14.10 -9.17 -35.61
CA VAL A 254 14.20 -9.61 -34.22
C VAL A 254 13.38 -8.69 -33.38
N THR A 255 12.47 -9.26 -32.59
CA THR A 255 11.67 -8.53 -31.59
C THR A 255 12.15 -8.84 -30.18
N LEU A 256 12.36 -7.80 -29.40
CA LEU A 256 12.90 -7.86 -28.03
C LEU A 256 11.96 -7.21 -27.04
N TYR A 257 11.89 -7.79 -25.84
CA TYR A 257 11.13 -7.31 -24.71
C TYR A 257 12.08 -7.10 -23.51
N PRO A 258 12.94 -6.06 -23.56
CA PRO A 258 13.90 -5.81 -22.49
C PRO A 258 13.18 -5.38 -21.20
N LYS A 259 13.67 -5.88 -20.07
CA LYS A 259 13.12 -5.61 -18.75
C LYS A 259 13.68 -4.30 -18.19
N ASN A 260 12.81 -3.45 -17.66
CA ASN A 260 13.22 -2.39 -16.76
C ASN A 260 12.71 -2.67 -15.36
N LEU A 261 13.49 -2.26 -14.38
CA LEU A 261 13.02 -2.05 -13.04
C LEU A 261 12.54 -0.59 -12.97
N THR A 262 11.28 -0.41 -12.72
CA THR A 262 10.75 0.88 -12.34
C THR A 262 10.72 0.90 -10.82
N GLY A 263 11.53 1.73 -10.23
CA GLY A 263 11.57 1.89 -8.78
C GLY A 263 10.61 2.99 -8.35
N ILE A 264 9.34 2.88 -8.67
CA ILE A 264 8.32 3.70 -8.05
C ILE A 264 8.17 3.19 -6.62
N PRO A 265 8.31 4.06 -5.60
CA PRO A 265 7.98 3.70 -4.24
C PRO A 265 6.58 3.11 -4.15
N THR A 266 6.33 2.27 -3.18
CA THR A 266 4.96 1.92 -2.78
C THR A 266 4.56 2.78 -1.61
N LEU A 267 3.27 2.93 -1.38
CA LEU A 267 2.73 3.61 -0.21
C LEU A 267 1.52 2.84 0.28
N GLU A 268 1.51 2.49 1.55
CA GLU A 268 0.38 1.87 2.23
C GLU A 268 0.29 2.44 3.63
N LYS A 269 -0.90 2.91 4.02
CA LYS A 269 -1.17 3.47 5.33
C LYS A 269 -2.22 2.63 6.04
N THR A 270 -1.94 2.27 7.28
CA THR A 270 -2.84 1.47 8.10
C THR A 270 -2.90 1.99 9.53
N VAL A 271 -3.96 1.64 10.23
CA VAL A 271 -4.24 2.04 11.59
C VAL A 271 -4.71 0.84 12.42
N ARG A 272 -4.45 0.90 13.71
CA ARG A 272 -5.08 0.02 14.70
C ARG A 272 -5.28 0.76 16.02
N GLU A 273 -6.14 0.24 16.84
CA GLU A 273 -6.19 0.63 18.26
C GLU A 273 -4.99 0.06 19.01
N ALA A 274 -4.35 0.88 19.85
CA ALA A 274 -3.23 0.44 20.67
C ALA A 274 -3.71 -0.47 21.81
N LYS A 275 -3.11 -1.65 21.92
CA LYS A 275 -3.45 -2.65 22.96
C LYS A 275 -3.40 -2.12 24.40
N ALA A 276 -2.65 -1.04 24.64
CA ALA A 276 -2.51 -0.44 25.97
C ALA A 276 -3.71 0.43 26.38
N SER A 277 -4.57 0.85 25.45
CA SER A 277 -5.69 1.76 25.73
C SER A 277 -6.92 1.03 26.28
N SER A 278 -7.43 0.05 25.54
CA SER A 278 -8.61 -0.74 25.91
C SER A 278 -8.27 -2.15 26.38
N GLY A 279 -7.03 -2.55 26.23
CA GLY A 279 -6.57 -3.89 26.56
C GLY A 279 -6.69 -4.89 25.42
N LYS A 280 -7.36 -4.55 24.34
CA LYS A 280 -7.51 -5.39 23.15
C LYS A 280 -7.48 -4.56 21.88
N ASN A 281 -7.04 -5.20 20.82
CA ASN A 281 -7.07 -4.68 19.49
C ASN A 281 -8.27 -5.29 18.77
N ASN A 282 -9.36 -4.57 18.71
CA ASN A 282 -10.67 -5.07 18.29
C ASN A 282 -11.16 -4.53 16.96
N GLY A 283 -10.33 -3.82 16.21
CA GLY A 283 -10.75 -3.31 14.91
C GLY A 283 -11.40 -4.43 14.08
N SER A 284 -12.62 -4.21 13.61
CA SER A 284 -13.39 -5.19 12.82
C SER A 284 -12.69 -5.62 11.53
N ALA A 285 -11.79 -4.79 11.05
CA ALA A 285 -10.98 -5.02 9.85
C ALA A 285 -9.55 -5.46 10.20
N ALA A 286 -9.31 -5.95 11.43
CA ALA A 286 -7.99 -6.39 11.87
C ALA A 286 -7.45 -7.51 10.97
N VAL A 287 -6.27 -7.29 10.41
CA VAL A 287 -5.43 -8.30 9.79
C VAL A 287 -4.41 -8.82 10.81
N ASP A 288 -3.54 -9.75 10.47
CA ASP A 288 -2.67 -10.55 11.35
C ASP A 288 -2.15 -9.86 12.63
N ASP A 289 -1.74 -8.60 12.56
CA ASP A 289 -1.27 -7.80 13.71
C ASP A 289 -2.27 -6.72 14.15
N GLY A 290 -3.44 -6.67 13.52
CA GLY A 290 -4.51 -5.71 13.77
C GLY A 290 -4.40 -4.40 12.99
N PHE A 291 -3.38 -4.21 12.17
CA PHE A 291 -3.31 -3.05 11.26
C PHE A 291 -4.21 -3.25 10.05
N ALA A 292 -5.04 -2.25 9.73
CA ALA A 292 -5.94 -2.24 8.58
C ALA A 292 -6.18 -0.81 8.09
N HIS A 293 -6.81 -0.65 6.93
CA HIS A 293 -7.23 0.67 6.44
C HIS A 293 -8.36 1.29 7.26
N THR A 294 -9.05 0.48 8.05
CA THR A 294 -10.14 0.91 8.92
C THR A 294 -9.98 0.35 10.32
N ALA A 295 -10.34 1.13 11.33
CA ALA A 295 -10.42 0.70 12.71
C ALA A 295 -11.63 1.36 13.39
N THR A 296 -12.04 0.81 14.52
CA THR A 296 -12.94 1.47 15.48
C THR A 296 -12.18 1.74 16.77
N ALA A 297 -12.57 2.77 17.49
CA ALA A 297 -11.94 3.09 18.77
C ALA A 297 -12.90 3.93 19.64
N SER A 298 -12.72 3.85 20.95
CA SER A 298 -13.38 4.74 21.89
C SER A 298 -12.66 6.08 22.00
N VAL A 299 -13.39 7.15 22.30
CA VAL A 299 -12.77 8.45 22.59
C VAL A 299 -11.85 8.32 23.82
N GLY A 300 -10.62 8.76 23.66
CA GLY A 300 -9.54 8.65 24.65
C GLY A 300 -8.54 7.54 24.34
N ASP A 301 -8.85 6.65 23.40
CA ASP A 301 -7.96 5.56 23.02
C ASP A 301 -6.79 6.07 22.18
N VAL A 302 -5.67 5.39 22.31
CA VAL A 302 -4.49 5.62 21.50
C VAL A 302 -4.59 4.80 20.24
N LEU A 303 -4.37 5.45 19.12
CA LEU A 303 -4.30 4.87 17.80
C LEU A 303 -2.83 4.71 17.40
N GLU A 304 -2.47 3.55 16.88
CA GLU A 304 -1.16 3.30 16.28
C GLU A 304 -1.32 3.33 14.76
N TYR A 305 -0.50 4.12 14.10
CA TYR A 305 -0.45 4.24 12.65
C TYR A 305 0.83 3.63 12.10
N GLN A 306 0.70 3.04 10.93
CA GLN A 306 1.81 2.47 10.18
C GLN A 306 1.75 2.95 8.74
N ILE A 307 2.88 3.46 8.23
CA ILE A 307 3.08 3.73 6.81
C ILE A 307 4.15 2.78 6.32
N ILE A 308 3.86 2.04 5.25
CA ILE A 308 4.82 1.17 4.57
C ILE A 308 5.11 1.73 3.19
N SER A 309 6.38 1.87 2.87
CA SER A 309 6.86 2.35 1.59
C SER A 309 8.10 1.56 1.17
N THR A 310 8.24 1.26 -0.12
CA THR A 310 9.48 0.69 -0.64
C THR A 310 10.37 1.80 -1.17
N LEU A 311 11.65 1.79 -0.77
CA LEU A 311 12.63 2.70 -1.34
C LEU A 311 12.92 2.28 -2.79
N PRO A 312 13.01 3.25 -3.73
CA PRO A 312 13.34 2.92 -5.11
C PRO A 312 14.77 2.37 -5.21
N SER A 313 14.96 1.37 -6.07
CA SER A 313 16.29 0.91 -6.46
C SER A 313 16.88 1.91 -7.44
N ILE A 314 17.83 2.71 -6.99
CA ILE A 314 18.55 3.65 -7.85
C ILE A 314 19.98 3.16 -7.97
N THR A 315 20.32 2.58 -9.12
CA THR A 315 21.64 2.00 -9.39
C THR A 315 22.57 2.91 -10.18
N SER A 316 22.04 4.02 -10.73
CA SER A 316 22.81 5.01 -11.49
C SER A 316 23.58 5.95 -10.57
N GLU A 317 24.86 6.18 -10.85
CA GLU A 317 25.66 7.21 -10.17
C GLU A 317 25.18 8.65 -10.51
N ALA A 318 24.47 8.81 -11.60
CA ALA A 318 23.95 10.11 -12.06
C ALA A 318 22.58 10.47 -11.48
N SER A 319 21.87 9.53 -10.88
CA SER A 319 20.52 9.74 -10.32
C SER A 319 20.46 9.28 -8.88
N TYR A 320 19.96 10.13 -7.98
CA TYR A 320 19.79 9.85 -6.57
C TYR A 320 18.63 10.66 -5.99
N LEU A 321 18.08 10.22 -4.86
CA LEU A 321 17.01 10.94 -4.18
C LEU A 321 17.53 12.25 -3.58
N THR A 322 16.85 13.34 -3.88
CA THR A 322 17.06 14.68 -3.31
C THR A 322 15.93 15.11 -2.39
N ASP A 323 14.80 14.44 -2.44
CA ASP A 323 13.70 14.55 -1.50
C ASP A 323 13.04 13.18 -1.31
N TYR A 324 12.65 12.87 -0.08
CA TYR A 324 11.83 11.74 0.29
C TYR A 324 11.09 12.11 1.58
N SER A 325 9.83 12.47 1.44
CA SER A 325 9.09 13.15 2.49
C SER A 325 7.67 12.67 2.57
N PHE A 326 7.12 12.64 3.79
CA PHE A 326 5.74 12.29 4.04
C PHE A 326 5.02 13.49 4.66
N ILE A 327 3.85 13.81 4.12
CA ILE A 327 2.92 14.79 4.68
C ILE A 327 1.70 13.99 5.13
N ASP A 328 1.51 13.91 6.43
CA ASP A 328 0.44 13.16 7.07
C ASP A 328 -0.60 14.14 7.62
N THR A 329 -1.86 14.01 7.23
CA THR A 329 -2.92 14.95 7.57
C THR A 329 -4.06 14.22 8.25
N ALA A 330 -4.23 14.46 9.54
CA ALA A 330 -5.28 13.88 10.36
C ALA A 330 -6.40 14.89 10.61
N GLU A 331 -7.64 14.45 10.52
CA GLU A 331 -8.80 15.24 10.89
C GLU A 331 -8.78 15.66 12.35
N LYS A 332 -9.60 16.66 12.69
CA LYS A 332 -9.65 17.34 13.99
C LYS A 332 -9.75 16.41 15.19
N GLY A 333 -10.39 15.26 15.05
CA GLY A 333 -10.57 14.28 16.15
C GLY A 333 -9.36 13.42 16.45
N ILE A 334 -8.24 13.58 15.71
CA ILE A 334 -7.08 12.67 15.79
C ILE A 334 -5.79 13.47 16.02
N PRO A 335 -5.59 14.12 17.18
CA PRO A 335 -4.32 14.79 17.51
C PRO A 335 -3.16 13.80 17.62
N TYR A 336 -2.02 14.11 16.98
CA TYR A 336 -0.81 13.30 17.09
C TYR A 336 -0.21 13.32 18.49
N LEU A 337 0.27 12.16 18.94
CA LEU A 337 1.15 12.05 20.09
C LEU A 337 2.59 12.32 19.63
N GLN A 338 3.13 13.50 20.00
CA GLN A 338 4.43 13.96 19.52
C GLN A 338 5.60 13.15 20.11
N ASN A 339 6.75 13.18 19.40
CA ASN A 339 8.02 12.55 19.78
C ASN A 339 8.01 11.01 19.82
N GLY A 340 7.23 10.38 18.95
CA GLY A 340 7.14 8.92 18.88
C GLY A 340 7.35 8.34 17.47
N VAL A 341 7.78 9.16 16.51
CA VAL A 341 7.99 8.70 15.13
C VAL A 341 9.26 7.87 15.05
N THR A 342 9.14 6.67 14.47
CA THR A 342 10.28 5.79 14.17
C THR A 342 10.26 5.35 12.72
N LEU A 343 11.45 5.29 12.10
CA LEU A 343 11.65 4.77 10.76
C LEU A 343 12.44 3.46 10.87
N GLU A 344 11.89 2.39 10.36
CA GLU A 344 12.51 1.06 10.36
C GLU A 344 12.68 0.57 8.93
N PHE A 345 13.85 0.02 8.63
CA PHE A 345 14.19 -0.49 7.29
C PHE A 345 14.33 -2.01 7.33
N PHE A 346 13.75 -2.66 6.33
CA PHE A 346 13.69 -4.12 6.21
C PHE A 346 14.10 -4.56 4.80
N LYS A 347 14.67 -5.76 4.68
CA LYS A 347 15.01 -6.34 3.37
C LYS A 347 13.80 -6.95 2.65
N ASP A 348 12.75 -7.23 3.38
CA ASP A 348 11.57 -7.92 2.87
C ASP A 348 10.29 -7.09 3.06
N ALA A 349 9.30 -7.33 2.19
CA ALA A 349 8.03 -6.63 2.21
C ALA A 349 7.18 -6.92 3.47
N ASN A 350 7.42 -8.04 4.15
CA ASN A 350 6.70 -8.43 5.37
C ASN A 350 7.31 -7.81 6.64
N CYS A 351 8.33 -6.98 6.51
CA CYS A 351 9.00 -6.31 7.62
C CYS A 351 9.54 -7.27 8.69
N THR A 352 10.13 -8.39 8.28
CA THR A 352 10.66 -9.42 9.18
C THR A 352 12.19 -9.38 9.32
N ASP A 353 12.93 -9.08 8.25
CA ASP A 353 14.40 -8.96 8.26
C ASP A 353 14.83 -7.49 8.39
N LYS A 354 14.87 -7.01 9.63
CA LYS A 354 15.18 -5.60 9.94
C LYS A 354 16.66 -5.28 9.77
N ILE A 355 16.96 -4.23 9.02
CA ILE A 355 18.31 -3.71 8.76
C ILE A 355 18.67 -2.63 9.77
N ALA A 356 17.78 -1.65 9.98
CA ALA A 356 18.04 -0.49 10.82
C ALA A 356 16.76 0.07 11.42
N THR A 357 16.94 0.84 12.50
CA THR A 357 15.89 1.68 13.09
C THR A 357 16.47 3.07 13.27
N TRP A 358 15.77 4.10 12.80
CA TRP A 358 16.10 5.51 13.01
C TRP A 358 15.09 6.15 13.95
N ALA A 359 15.59 6.89 14.90
CA ALA A 359 14.83 7.76 15.79
C ALA A 359 15.05 9.23 15.40
N GLU A 360 14.17 10.12 15.80
CA GLU A 360 14.31 11.57 15.55
C GLU A 360 15.64 12.12 16.05
N SER A 361 16.17 11.56 17.14
CA SER A 361 17.47 11.95 17.71
C SER A 361 18.69 11.65 16.82
N ASP A 362 18.54 10.81 15.79
CA ASP A 362 19.65 10.40 14.95
C ASP A 362 20.00 11.45 13.87
N GLY A 363 19.12 12.46 13.70
CA GLY A 363 19.33 13.55 12.75
C GLY A 363 19.20 13.13 11.28
N LYS A 364 18.68 11.95 10.99
CA LYS A 364 18.51 11.40 9.64
C LYS A 364 17.18 11.79 9.01
N PHE A 365 16.23 12.20 9.81
CA PHE A 365 14.96 12.78 9.41
C PHE A 365 14.52 13.84 10.42
N ASN A 366 13.62 14.72 9.99
CA ASN A 366 13.00 15.73 10.83
C ASN A 366 11.49 15.47 10.89
N VAL A 367 10.89 15.72 12.04
CA VAL A 367 9.44 15.72 12.22
C VAL A 367 8.98 17.09 12.64
N SER A 368 7.92 17.58 12.02
CA SER A 368 7.27 18.83 12.43
C SER A 368 5.77 18.66 12.48
N TYR A 369 5.13 19.38 13.42
CA TYR A 369 3.69 19.32 13.64
C TYR A 369 3.09 20.71 13.49
N THR A 370 1.97 20.80 12.78
CA THR A 370 1.15 22.00 12.68
C THR A 370 -0.32 21.61 12.86
N SER A 371 -1.17 22.57 13.22
CA SER A 371 -2.62 22.37 13.32
C SER A 371 -3.35 23.62 12.84
N ASN A 372 -4.55 23.42 12.33
CA ASN A 372 -5.50 24.48 11.96
C ASN A 372 -6.92 24.08 12.44
N ASP A 373 -7.94 24.80 11.97
CA ASP A 373 -9.33 24.52 12.38
C ASP A 373 -9.86 23.19 11.80
N ASP A 374 -9.24 22.66 10.75
CA ASP A 374 -9.66 21.46 10.05
C ASP A 374 -9.01 20.19 10.61
N GLY A 375 -7.81 20.31 11.21
CA GLY A 375 -7.11 19.15 11.76
C GLY A 375 -5.63 19.39 12.07
N TYR A 376 -4.87 18.33 11.93
CA TYR A 376 -3.45 18.26 12.29
C TYR A 376 -2.62 17.81 11.10
N VAL A 377 -1.43 18.38 10.95
CA VAL A 377 -0.48 17.98 9.90
C VAL A 377 0.85 17.62 10.53
N MET A 378 1.32 16.43 10.26
CA MET A 378 2.66 15.96 10.60
C MET A 378 3.49 15.84 9.32
N ARG A 379 4.72 16.34 9.34
CA ARG A 379 5.67 16.25 8.23
C ARG A 379 6.89 15.46 8.67
N ILE A 380 7.21 14.42 7.92
CA ILE A 380 8.41 13.59 8.12
C ILE A 380 9.27 13.78 6.88
N THR A 381 10.43 14.40 7.04
CA THR A 381 11.33 14.73 5.92
C THR A 381 12.70 14.12 6.15
N MET A 382 13.20 13.33 5.23
CA MET A 382 14.58 12.85 5.29
C MET A 382 15.56 14.03 5.15
N THR A 383 16.58 14.05 5.98
CA THR A 383 17.69 15.00 5.87
C THR A 383 18.70 14.54 4.81
N ASP A 384 19.66 15.40 4.45
CA ASP A 384 20.75 15.01 3.56
C ASP A 384 21.51 13.79 4.08
N VAL A 385 21.67 13.66 5.40
CA VAL A 385 22.30 12.50 6.05
C VAL A 385 21.45 11.23 5.81
N GLY A 386 20.14 11.31 6.03
CA GLY A 386 19.22 10.19 5.77
C GLY A 386 19.19 9.80 4.31
N LEU A 387 19.06 10.78 3.41
CA LEU A 387 19.05 10.55 1.96
C LEU A 387 20.37 9.91 1.50
N SER A 388 21.53 10.32 2.06
CA SER A 388 22.82 9.71 1.72
C SER A 388 22.91 8.24 2.08
N GLU A 389 22.30 7.83 3.19
CA GLU A 389 22.26 6.43 3.59
C GLU A 389 21.29 5.59 2.74
N THR A 390 20.24 6.19 2.19
CA THR A 390 19.26 5.50 1.34
C THR A 390 19.68 5.37 -0.12
N ASN A 391 20.58 6.23 -0.60
CA ASN A 391 21.03 6.22 -1.98
C ASN A 391 22.06 5.12 -2.25
N THR A 392 21.97 4.46 -3.41
CA THR A 392 22.88 3.38 -3.82
C THR A 392 24.18 3.89 -4.47
N SER A 393 24.24 5.16 -4.84
CA SER A 393 25.34 5.74 -5.60
C SER A 393 26.40 6.38 -4.71
N LYS A 394 27.67 6.02 -4.94
CA LYS A 394 28.83 6.61 -4.26
C LYS A 394 29.10 8.06 -4.61
N ALA A 395 28.53 8.55 -5.71
CA ALA A 395 28.80 9.87 -6.27
C ALA A 395 27.88 10.97 -5.73
N VAL A 396 26.89 10.63 -4.95
CA VAL A 396 25.84 11.56 -4.50
C VAL A 396 26.37 12.70 -3.69
N TYR A 397 27.35 12.43 -2.84
CA TYR A 397 27.97 13.45 -2.00
C TYR A 397 29.47 13.41 -2.18
N ALA A 398 30.08 14.58 -2.19
CA ALA A 398 31.56 14.73 -2.35
C ALA A 398 32.37 14.04 -1.24
N ASP A 399 31.74 13.59 -0.17
CA ASP A 399 32.33 12.87 0.93
C ASP A 399 32.15 11.36 0.75
N ALA A 400 33.25 10.68 0.39
CA ALA A 400 33.29 9.23 0.22
C ALA A 400 32.96 8.42 1.49
N SER A 401 32.79 9.06 2.66
CA SER A 401 32.37 8.41 3.89
C SER A 401 30.87 8.14 3.94
N MET A 402 30.08 8.83 3.10
CA MET A 402 28.63 8.67 2.96
C MET A 402 28.28 7.60 1.91
N VAL A 403 28.91 6.46 1.98
CA VAL A 403 28.64 5.34 1.09
C VAL A 403 27.33 4.69 1.48
N ASN A 404 26.49 4.40 0.49
CA ASN A 404 25.29 3.61 0.62
C ASN A 404 25.46 2.41 1.57
N SER A 405 24.62 2.35 2.59
CA SER A 405 24.55 1.28 3.58
C SER A 405 23.72 0.06 3.15
N GLY A 406 23.19 0.06 1.92
CA GLY A 406 22.40 -1.04 1.39
C GLY A 406 20.90 -0.93 1.64
N TYR A 407 20.33 0.28 1.65
CA TYR A 407 18.88 0.52 1.75
C TYR A 407 18.14 0.51 0.41
N SER A 408 18.81 0.17 -0.68
CA SER A 408 18.19 -0.04 -1.98
C SER A 408 17.18 -1.17 -1.93
N ASP A 409 16.03 -0.99 -2.53
CA ASP A 409 14.90 -1.94 -2.53
C ASP A 409 14.38 -2.33 -1.13
N CYS A 410 14.76 -1.60 -0.11
CA CYS A 410 14.31 -1.88 1.25
C CYS A 410 12.87 -1.42 1.46
N THR A 411 12.17 -2.12 2.29
CA THR A 411 10.88 -1.67 2.82
C THR A 411 11.14 -0.73 4.00
N LEU A 412 10.60 0.48 3.91
CA LEU A 412 10.54 1.46 4.98
C LEU A 412 9.21 1.32 5.71
N ARG A 413 9.25 1.12 7.01
CA ARG A 413 8.09 1.21 7.90
C ARG A 413 8.23 2.42 8.80
N ILE A 414 7.23 3.30 8.77
CA ILE A 414 7.12 4.44 9.68
C ILE A 414 6.01 4.12 10.67
N THR A 415 6.26 4.31 11.96
CA THR A 415 5.27 4.13 13.01
C THR A 415 5.17 5.38 13.87
N TYR A 416 3.94 5.74 14.23
CA TYR A 416 3.63 6.85 15.11
C TYR A 416 2.28 6.61 15.79
N SER A 417 1.89 7.47 16.74
CA SER A 417 0.62 7.35 17.44
C SER A 417 -0.15 8.66 17.46
N ALA A 418 -1.46 8.54 17.56
CA ALA A 418 -2.39 9.63 17.80
C ALA A 418 -3.41 9.20 18.86
N GLN A 419 -4.27 10.10 19.30
CA GLN A 419 -5.32 9.79 20.26
C GLN A 419 -6.67 10.27 19.72
N LEU A 420 -7.68 9.40 19.74
CA LEU A 420 -9.02 9.80 19.36
C LEU A 420 -9.60 10.73 20.43
N ASP A 421 -10.02 11.93 20.08
CA ASP A 421 -10.57 12.90 21.00
C ASP A 421 -12.07 13.19 20.77
N LYS A 422 -12.66 14.01 21.66
CA LYS A 422 -14.09 14.34 21.60
C LYS A 422 -14.52 15.15 20.38
N SER A 423 -13.58 15.67 19.59
CA SER A 423 -13.84 16.44 18.37
C SER A 423 -14.03 15.54 17.15
N ALA A 424 -13.91 14.22 17.33
CA ALA A 424 -14.07 13.22 16.28
C ALA A 424 -15.42 13.33 15.58
N ASN A 425 -15.44 12.93 14.31
CA ASN A 425 -16.65 12.67 13.55
C ASN A 425 -17.24 11.31 13.95
N TYR A 426 -18.56 11.24 14.05
CA TYR A 426 -19.24 10.03 14.49
C TYR A 426 -20.02 9.38 13.32
N GLY A 427 -20.08 8.05 13.30
CA GLY A 427 -20.82 7.27 12.32
C GLY A 427 -20.04 6.96 11.05
N ASP A 428 -20.75 6.73 9.95
CA ASP A 428 -20.20 6.17 8.70
C ASP A 428 -19.16 7.05 7.99
N ASN A 429 -19.06 8.34 8.30
CA ASN A 429 -18.02 9.20 7.70
C ASN A 429 -16.62 8.86 8.21
N GLY A 430 -16.53 8.33 9.44
CA GLY A 430 -15.26 8.06 10.07
C GLY A 430 -14.42 9.31 10.32
N ASN A 431 -13.20 9.11 10.75
CA ASN A 431 -12.18 10.13 10.93
C ASN A 431 -10.99 9.77 10.06
N THR A 432 -10.73 10.58 9.04
CA THR A 432 -9.73 10.31 8.03
C THR A 432 -8.34 10.74 8.50
N ASN A 433 -7.34 9.97 8.14
CA ASN A 433 -5.95 10.35 8.22
C ASN A 433 -5.27 10.01 6.89
N ASP A 434 -4.94 11.04 6.11
CA ASP A 434 -4.30 10.93 4.80
C ASP A 434 -2.78 10.96 4.92
N VAL A 435 -2.08 10.33 3.98
CA VAL A 435 -0.64 10.51 3.80
C VAL A 435 -0.30 10.78 2.34
N VAL A 436 0.58 11.72 2.12
CA VAL A 436 1.22 11.99 0.82
C VAL A 436 2.71 11.69 0.96
N LEU A 437 3.22 10.76 0.15
CA LEU A 437 4.64 10.62 -0.09
C LEU A 437 5.04 11.53 -1.25
N THR A 438 6.04 12.36 -1.06
CA THR A 438 6.70 13.14 -2.13
C THR A 438 8.15 12.68 -2.25
N TRP A 439 8.63 12.49 -3.48
CA TRP A 439 10.04 12.24 -3.71
C TRP A 439 10.53 12.92 -4.98
N LYS A 440 11.82 13.18 -5.02
CA LYS A 440 12.49 13.79 -6.17
C LYS A 440 13.86 13.19 -6.36
N ARG A 441 14.27 13.06 -7.63
CA ARG A 441 15.64 12.66 -8.02
C ARG A 441 16.38 13.83 -8.63
N THR A 442 17.72 13.79 -8.61
CA THR A 442 18.57 14.84 -9.19
C THR A 442 18.35 15.12 -10.65
N ASN A 443 18.00 14.10 -11.42
CA ASN A 443 17.72 14.20 -12.85
C ASN A 443 16.25 14.51 -13.16
N SER A 444 15.40 14.67 -12.16
CA SER A 444 14.00 15.01 -12.33
C SER A 444 13.76 16.52 -12.11
N SER A 445 13.00 17.13 -13.00
CA SER A 445 12.45 18.48 -12.78
C SER A 445 11.24 18.46 -11.86
N TYR A 446 10.66 17.29 -11.62
CA TYR A 446 9.37 17.09 -10.97
C TYR A 446 9.52 16.46 -9.59
N TYR A 447 8.53 16.69 -8.75
CA TYR A 447 8.25 15.92 -7.54
C TYR A 447 7.18 14.89 -7.87
N ASP A 448 7.48 13.62 -7.68
CA ASP A 448 6.50 12.57 -7.82
C ASP A 448 5.78 12.35 -6.49
N THR A 449 4.49 11.98 -6.54
CA THR A 449 3.65 11.84 -5.36
C THR A 449 2.84 10.56 -5.38
N LEU A 450 2.64 9.96 -4.20
CA LEU A 450 1.71 8.88 -3.91
C LEU A 450 0.84 9.28 -2.73
N VAL A 451 -0.38 8.78 -2.67
CA VAL A 451 -1.34 9.09 -1.61
C VAL A 451 -1.97 7.81 -1.08
N ASP A 452 -2.20 7.76 0.22
CA ASP A 452 -3.00 6.74 0.86
C ASP A 452 -3.70 7.28 2.10
N ASP A 453 -4.76 6.63 2.57
CA ASP A 453 -5.51 7.04 3.74
C ASP A 453 -5.95 5.86 4.61
N CYS A 454 -6.45 6.17 5.79
CA CYS A 454 -7.15 5.22 6.64
C CYS A 454 -8.20 5.95 7.50
N HIS A 455 -9.19 5.19 7.99
CA HIS A 455 -10.34 5.74 8.68
C HIS A 455 -10.55 5.11 10.06
N VAL A 456 -10.91 5.94 11.04
CA VAL A 456 -11.26 5.49 12.40
C VAL A 456 -12.70 5.85 12.69
N TYR A 457 -13.49 4.89 13.15
CA TYR A 457 -14.92 5.03 13.38
C TYR A 457 -15.25 5.03 14.88
N VAL A 458 -16.24 5.85 15.25
CA VAL A 458 -16.70 6.02 16.64
C VAL A 458 -18.19 6.33 16.63
N PHE A 459 -18.91 5.92 17.68
CA PHE A 459 -20.36 5.95 17.74
C PHE A 459 -20.89 6.60 19.01
N VAL A 460 -22.23 6.79 19.05
CA VAL A 460 -22.95 7.46 20.14
C VAL A 460 -24.13 6.62 20.61
N LEU A 461 -24.28 6.43 21.91
CA LEU A 461 -25.52 5.94 22.48
C LEU A 461 -26.49 7.11 22.73
N ASP A 462 -27.66 7.08 22.11
CA ASP A 462 -28.77 8.01 22.33
C ASP A 462 -29.88 7.35 23.15
N LEU A 463 -29.73 7.39 24.46
CA LEU A 463 -30.69 6.82 25.38
C LEU A 463 -31.76 7.85 25.76
N THR A 464 -33.05 7.48 25.62
CA THR A 464 -34.18 8.23 26.13
C THR A 464 -34.83 7.49 27.28
N LYS A 465 -34.80 8.08 28.48
CA LYS A 465 -35.45 7.58 29.70
C LYS A 465 -36.85 8.14 29.82
N LYS A 466 -37.82 7.28 30.05
CA LYS A 466 -39.24 7.64 30.28
C LYS A 466 -39.82 6.91 31.47
N PHE A 467 -40.87 7.49 32.04
CA PHE A 467 -41.76 6.84 33.00
C PHE A 467 -43.11 6.62 32.38
N SER A 468 -43.79 5.52 32.70
CA SER A 468 -45.03 5.10 32.04
C SER A 468 -46.18 6.13 32.16
N ASP A 469 -46.17 6.94 33.20
CA ASP A 469 -47.17 8.00 33.46
C ASP A 469 -46.61 9.42 33.29
N GLY A 470 -45.33 9.55 32.90
CA GLY A 470 -44.64 10.81 32.68
C GLY A 470 -44.35 11.61 33.97
N LYS A 471 -44.47 11.02 35.17
CA LYS A 471 -44.39 11.76 36.46
C LYS A 471 -43.18 11.43 37.28
N GLY A 472 -42.34 10.50 36.89
CA GLY A 472 -41.12 10.14 37.63
C GLY A 472 -40.04 11.20 37.57
N ASP A 473 -39.22 11.23 38.60
CA ASP A 473 -38.09 12.16 38.76
C ASP A 473 -36.84 11.58 38.07
N LEU A 474 -36.49 12.14 36.89
CA LEU A 474 -35.33 11.73 36.08
C LEU A 474 -33.99 11.93 36.79
N SER A 475 -33.90 12.88 37.72
CA SER A 475 -32.66 13.15 38.48
C SER A 475 -32.27 12.03 39.44
N LYS A 476 -33.17 11.09 39.72
CA LYS A 476 -32.93 9.91 40.55
C LYS A 476 -32.52 8.68 39.79
N VAL A 477 -32.43 8.79 38.47
CA VAL A 477 -32.08 7.66 37.59
C VAL A 477 -30.57 7.64 37.38
N GLU A 478 -29.99 6.47 37.57
CA GLU A 478 -28.57 6.25 37.33
C GLU A 478 -28.39 4.98 36.47
N PHE A 479 -27.56 5.08 35.42
CA PHE A 479 -27.10 3.96 34.61
C PHE A 479 -25.59 3.77 34.77
N CYS A 480 -25.10 2.55 34.46
CA CYS A 480 -23.72 2.31 34.15
C CYS A 480 -23.61 1.51 32.86
N LEU A 481 -22.48 1.66 32.17
CA LEU A 481 -22.20 1.01 30.87
C LEU A 481 -20.98 0.13 31.04
N GLN A 482 -21.08 -1.14 30.66
CA GLN A 482 -19.98 -2.10 30.60
C GLN A 482 -19.74 -2.49 29.15
N ASN A 483 -18.50 -2.41 28.70
CA ASN A 483 -18.05 -3.08 27.48
C ASN A 483 -17.80 -4.55 27.84
N ASN A 484 -18.52 -5.46 27.20
CA ASN A 484 -18.41 -6.90 27.48
C ASN A 484 -17.37 -7.58 26.60
N ALA A 485 -17.01 -6.98 25.46
CA ALA A 485 -16.00 -7.53 24.59
C ALA A 485 -14.61 -7.40 25.24
N ASP A 486 -14.34 -6.26 25.84
CA ASP A 486 -13.07 -5.93 26.49
C ASP A 486 -13.07 -6.05 28.02
N ASP A 487 -14.23 -6.38 28.60
CA ASP A 487 -14.43 -6.62 30.03
C ASP A 487 -14.05 -5.43 30.91
N TYR A 488 -14.51 -4.21 30.56
CA TYR A 488 -14.32 -3.01 31.36
C TYR A 488 -15.63 -2.20 31.51
N TYR A 489 -15.66 -1.28 32.49
CA TYR A 489 -16.70 -0.28 32.64
C TYR A 489 -16.27 1.05 32.06
N VAL A 490 -17.20 1.71 31.35
CA VAL A 490 -16.95 2.99 30.70
C VAL A 490 -16.81 4.12 31.75
N VAL A 491 -15.74 4.90 31.62
CA VAL A 491 -15.51 6.15 32.34
C VAL A 491 -15.71 7.31 31.35
N ALA A 492 -16.59 8.25 31.71
CA ALA A 492 -16.92 9.38 30.87
C ALA A 492 -17.06 10.67 31.72
N LYS A 493 -16.90 11.82 31.05
CA LYS A 493 -17.09 13.14 31.63
C LYS A 493 -18.30 13.82 30.99
N TYR A 494 -19.15 14.44 31.82
CA TYR A 494 -20.25 15.25 31.34
C TYR A 494 -19.75 16.62 30.87
N ASP A 495 -20.16 17.03 29.68
CA ASP A 495 -19.92 18.35 29.09
C ASP A 495 -21.22 19.18 29.21
N GLU A 496 -21.16 20.24 30.02
CA GLU A 496 -22.32 21.10 30.30
C GLU A 496 -22.78 21.91 29.10
N THR A 497 -21.87 22.18 28.14
CA THR A 497 -22.20 22.94 26.93
C THR A 497 -22.90 22.04 25.92
N ALA A 498 -22.33 20.88 25.66
CA ALA A 498 -22.90 19.88 24.75
C ALA A 498 -24.08 19.13 25.37
N LYS A 499 -24.22 19.20 26.72
CA LYS A 499 -25.20 18.43 27.52
C LYS A 499 -25.15 16.93 27.23
N ALA A 500 -23.95 16.39 27.17
CA ALA A 500 -23.64 15.02 26.81
C ALA A 500 -22.46 14.48 27.58
N TYR A 501 -22.36 13.17 27.69
CA TYR A 501 -21.17 12.48 28.21
C TYR A 501 -20.21 12.16 27.08
N TYR A 502 -18.91 12.34 27.31
CA TYR A 502 -17.83 11.93 26.43
C TYR A 502 -16.99 10.90 27.16
N VAL A 503 -16.75 9.75 26.54
CA VAL A 503 -15.86 8.73 27.08
C VAL A 503 -14.47 9.33 27.26
N THR A 504 -13.81 8.99 28.35
CA THR A 504 -12.47 9.47 28.70
C THR A 504 -11.54 8.34 29.14
N GLY A 505 -12.02 7.10 29.13
CA GLY A 505 -11.26 5.92 29.47
C GLY A 505 -12.13 4.80 30.03
N SER A 506 -11.49 3.83 30.65
CA SER A 506 -12.09 2.59 31.13
C SER A 506 -11.62 2.25 32.57
N THR A 507 -12.33 1.35 33.25
CA THR A 507 -11.97 0.80 34.55
C THR A 507 -12.54 -0.60 34.75
N ASP A 508 -11.77 -1.50 35.36
CA ASP A 508 -12.23 -2.83 35.78
C ASP A 508 -13.13 -2.78 37.03
N ASP A 509 -13.10 -1.66 37.75
CA ASP A 509 -13.82 -1.48 39.03
C ASP A 509 -15.17 -0.79 38.79
N LYS A 510 -16.27 -1.56 38.86
CA LYS A 510 -17.64 -1.05 38.71
C LYS A 510 -17.94 0.14 39.62
N SER A 511 -17.28 0.25 40.77
CA SER A 511 -17.50 1.36 41.71
C SER A 511 -16.95 2.69 41.17
N LYS A 512 -15.97 2.64 40.27
CA LYS A 512 -15.34 3.80 39.61
C LYS A 512 -15.96 4.13 38.27
N ALA A 513 -16.85 3.28 37.76
CA ALA A 513 -17.58 3.52 36.51
C ALA A 513 -18.42 4.80 36.62
N THR A 514 -18.57 5.49 35.49
CA THR A 514 -19.43 6.67 35.43
C THR A 514 -20.88 6.30 35.76
N ARG A 515 -21.52 7.13 36.64
CA ARG A 515 -22.95 7.09 36.91
C ARG A 515 -23.62 8.05 35.94
N PHE A 516 -24.22 7.50 34.87
CA PHE A 516 -24.89 8.28 33.84
C PHE A 516 -26.30 8.66 34.33
N THR A 517 -26.64 9.94 34.29
CA THR A 517 -27.96 10.45 34.66
C THR A 517 -28.60 11.13 33.46
N PRO A 518 -29.85 10.81 33.12
CA PRO A 518 -30.58 11.49 32.04
C PRO A 518 -30.78 12.98 32.34
N ARG A 519 -30.86 13.78 31.30
CA ARG A 519 -31.25 15.19 31.40
C ARG A 519 -32.72 15.33 31.82
N SER A 520 -33.16 16.56 32.10
CA SER A 520 -34.56 16.86 32.46
C SER A 520 -35.58 16.52 31.36
N ASP A 521 -35.15 16.41 30.11
CA ASP A 521 -35.97 15.95 28.96
C ASP A 521 -35.98 14.42 28.79
N GLY A 522 -35.24 13.70 29.62
CA GLY A 522 -35.08 12.25 29.60
C GLY A 522 -33.97 11.74 28.67
N ARG A 523 -33.39 12.58 27.84
CA ARG A 523 -32.32 12.17 26.93
C ARG A 523 -30.97 12.06 27.64
N MET A 524 -30.17 11.09 27.25
CA MET A 524 -28.81 10.84 27.73
C MET A 524 -27.95 10.42 26.52
N LEU A 525 -27.00 11.26 26.16
CA LEU A 525 -26.06 11.02 25.07
C LEU A 525 -24.73 10.60 25.65
N ILE A 526 -24.16 9.50 25.12
CA ILE A 526 -22.83 9.01 25.46
C ILE A 526 -22.04 8.90 24.15
N TYR A 527 -21.11 9.82 23.95
CA TYR A 527 -20.23 9.90 22.80
C TYR A 527 -18.93 9.13 23.05
N GLY A 528 -18.42 8.45 22.04
CA GLY A 528 -17.11 7.82 22.07
C GLY A 528 -17.14 6.33 22.30
N LEU A 529 -18.11 5.62 21.75
CA LEU A 529 -18.22 4.16 21.78
C LEU A 529 -17.68 3.56 20.47
N GLU A 530 -17.04 2.42 20.57
CA GLU A 530 -16.57 1.62 19.44
C GLU A 530 -17.56 0.50 19.08
N ASP A 531 -17.23 -0.31 18.08
CA ASP A 531 -18.04 -1.46 17.63
C ASP A 531 -17.84 -2.65 18.59
N ASP A 532 -18.68 -2.73 19.58
CA ASP A 532 -18.60 -3.75 20.61
C ASP A 532 -19.97 -4.17 21.16
N ALA A 533 -19.91 -5.16 22.02
CA ALA A 533 -21.04 -5.60 22.81
C ALA A 533 -21.02 -4.94 24.20
N TYR A 534 -22.06 -4.21 24.52
CA TYR A 534 -22.20 -3.49 25.80
C TYR A 534 -23.38 -4.02 26.61
N THR A 535 -23.29 -3.83 27.92
CA THR A 535 -24.42 -3.99 28.86
C THR A 535 -24.72 -2.66 29.56
N ILE A 536 -25.94 -2.15 29.36
CA ILE A 536 -26.46 -0.97 30.02
C ILE A 536 -27.25 -1.42 31.25
N THR A 537 -26.80 -1.10 32.44
CA THR A 537 -27.46 -1.47 33.69
C THR A 537 -28.06 -0.25 34.34
N GLU A 538 -29.36 -0.28 34.59
CA GLU A 538 -30.04 0.73 35.43
C GLU A 538 -29.74 0.43 36.91
N LEU A 539 -29.04 1.35 37.57
CA LEU A 539 -28.58 1.18 38.94
C LEU A 539 -29.58 1.74 39.94
N LYS A 540 -30.27 2.82 39.57
CA LYS A 540 -31.28 3.50 40.38
C LYS A 540 -32.41 4.03 39.51
N THR A 541 -33.61 4.10 40.07
CA THR A 541 -34.76 4.78 39.49
C THR A 541 -35.53 5.51 40.59
N ASP A 542 -36.54 6.32 40.24
CA ASP A 542 -37.41 6.94 41.23
C ASP A 542 -38.22 5.86 41.99
N GLY A 543 -38.27 5.96 43.30
CA GLY A 543 -38.78 4.93 44.20
C GLY A 543 -40.25 4.55 44.02
N ALA A 544 -41.02 5.32 43.24
CA ALA A 544 -42.37 4.97 42.86
C ALA A 544 -42.45 4.04 41.65
N TYR A 545 -41.31 3.71 41.02
CA TYR A 545 -41.27 2.94 39.78
C TYR A 545 -40.38 1.69 39.93
N THR A 546 -40.67 0.70 39.09
CA THR A 546 -39.97 -0.57 39.12
C THR A 546 -38.63 -0.45 38.39
N LEU A 547 -37.51 -0.76 39.08
CA LEU A 547 -36.19 -0.85 38.54
C LEU A 547 -36.12 -1.98 37.51
N LEU A 548 -35.34 -1.82 36.40
CA LEU A 548 -35.09 -2.88 35.46
C LEU A 548 -34.41 -4.08 36.15
N LYS A 549 -34.93 -5.27 35.87
CA LYS A 549 -34.43 -6.51 36.49
C LYS A 549 -33.08 -6.93 35.91
N ASN A 550 -32.91 -6.75 34.59
CA ASN A 550 -31.73 -7.17 33.85
C ASN A 550 -31.09 -5.97 33.18
N GLY A 551 -29.80 -6.07 32.89
CA GLY A 551 -29.14 -5.15 31.96
C GLY A 551 -29.69 -5.30 30.53
N ILE A 552 -29.59 -4.23 29.78
CA ILE A 552 -29.98 -4.16 28.37
C ILE A 552 -28.72 -4.42 27.55
N GLY A 553 -28.77 -5.41 26.67
CA GLY A 553 -27.67 -5.69 25.73
C GLY A 553 -27.70 -4.70 24.57
N LEU A 554 -26.57 -4.09 24.27
CA LEU A 554 -26.33 -3.26 23.10
C LEU A 554 -25.18 -3.88 22.32
N VAL A 555 -25.32 -4.04 21.03
CA VAL A 555 -24.24 -4.45 20.13
C VAL A 555 -24.14 -3.42 19.02
N ILE A 556 -22.99 -2.80 18.87
CA ILE A 556 -22.61 -1.99 17.71
C ILE A 556 -21.72 -2.90 16.85
N SER A 557 -21.97 -2.96 15.56
CA SER A 557 -21.16 -3.77 14.64
C SER A 557 -20.91 -2.97 13.38
N VAL A 558 -19.75 -3.12 12.82
CA VAL A 558 -19.38 -2.54 11.52
C VAL A 558 -19.19 -3.65 10.49
N GLY A 559 -19.46 -3.34 9.24
CA GLY A 559 -19.24 -4.21 8.10
C GLY A 559 -18.57 -3.44 6.98
N GLU A 560 -17.69 -4.09 6.25
CA GLU A 560 -17.05 -3.48 5.08
C GLU A 560 -18.09 -3.14 4.02
N SER A 561 -18.01 -1.93 3.46
CA SER A 561 -18.72 -1.57 2.25
C SER A 561 -17.82 -1.83 1.04
N GLU A 562 -18.39 -2.27 -0.08
CA GLU A 562 -17.65 -2.48 -1.33
C GLU A 562 -17.31 -1.16 -2.07
N THR A 563 -17.35 -0.04 -1.37
CA THR A 563 -17.10 1.26 -2.01
C THR A 563 -15.60 1.40 -2.27
N VAL A 564 -15.22 1.24 -3.51
CA VAL A 564 -13.88 1.61 -4.00
C VAL A 564 -13.84 3.13 -4.06
N CYS A 565 -13.05 3.75 -3.20
CA CYS A 565 -12.72 5.17 -3.31
C CYS A 565 -11.48 5.31 -4.19
N ASP A 566 -11.62 5.99 -5.32
CA ASP A 566 -10.49 6.43 -6.11
C ASP A 566 -9.84 7.61 -5.37
N ILE A 567 -8.67 7.39 -4.75
CA ILE A 567 -7.95 8.42 -3.97
C ILE A 567 -7.39 9.54 -4.87
N TYR A 568 -7.49 9.38 -6.18
CA TYR A 568 -7.04 10.37 -7.16
C TYR A 568 -7.95 11.60 -7.20
N SER A 569 -8.16 12.27 -6.05
CA SER A 569 -8.84 13.55 -6.05
C SER A 569 -7.84 14.67 -6.33
N SER A 570 -8.34 15.76 -6.92
CA SER A 570 -7.64 17.06 -7.05
C SER A 570 -7.15 17.63 -5.71
N ASP A 571 -7.47 16.99 -4.60
CA ASP A 571 -7.23 17.47 -3.24
C ASP A 571 -5.81 17.15 -2.75
N VAL A 572 -5.10 16.18 -3.36
CA VAL A 572 -3.69 15.88 -3.06
C VAL A 572 -2.81 17.11 -3.25
N LEU A 573 -3.02 17.87 -4.32
CA LEU A 573 -2.32 19.14 -4.54
C LEU A 573 -2.54 20.12 -3.39
N GLY A 574 -3.75 20.17 -2.82
CA GLY A 574 -4.06 21.01 -1.66
C GLY A 574 -3.23 20.65 -0.43
N LEU A 575 -3.00 19.37 -0.18
CA LEU A 575 -2.16 18.89 0.93
C LEU A 575 -0.70 19.31 0.76
N ILE A 576 -0.18 19.25 -0.48
CA ILE A 576 1.21 19.60 -0.80
C ILE A 576 1.40 21.12 -0.85
N GLN A 577 0.51 21.87 -1.48
CA GLN A 577 0.62 23.34 -1.64
C GLN A 577 0.65 24.10 -0.30
N ASN A 578 0.02 23.53 0.74
CA ASN A 578 0.06 24.10 2.08
C ASN A 578 1.36 23.77 2.85
N ASP A 579 2.27 23.00 2.26
CA ASP A 579 3.57 22.72 2.87
C ASP A 579 4.56 23.84 2.54
N PRO A 580 5.15 24.52 3.54
CA PRO A 580 6.10 25.62 3.32
C PRO A 580 7.33 25.25 2.47
N ARG A 581 7.71 23.98 2.40
CA ARG A 581 8.87 23.50 1.60
C ARG A 581 8.61 23.64 0.10
N TYR A 582 7.35 23.57 -0.30
CA TYR A 582 6.92 23.60 -1.70
C TYR A 582 6.24 24.91 -2.09
N ALA A 583 6.27 25.93 -1.21
CA ALA A 583 5.60 27.21 -1.44
C ALA A 583 6.06 27.94 -2.73
N ASP A 584 7.31 27.71 -3.13
CA ASP A 584 7.91 28.31 -4.33
C ASP A 584 7.92 27.33 -5.52
N VAL A 585 7.32 26.14 -5.40
CA VAL A 585 7.26 25.13 -6.45
C VAL A 585 5.99 25.33 -7.27
N GLU A 586 6.12 25.45 -8.59
CA GLU A 586 4.98 25.57 -9.49
C GLU A 586 4.12 24.30 -9.44
N GLU A 587 2.79 24.47 -9.47
CA GLU A 587 1.81 23.38 -9.41
C GLU A 587 2.06 22.27 -10.45
N GLY A 588 2.43 22.67 -11.68
CA GLY A 588 2.73 21.74 -12.78
C GLY A 588 3.99 20.90 -12.58
N LEU A 589 4.75 21.11 -11.49
CA LEU A 589 5.92 20.31 -11.15
C LEU A 589 5.62 19.16 -10.15
N PHE A 590 4.37 18.97 -9.76
CA PHE A 590 3.94 17.83 -8.97
C PHE A 590 3.21 16.82 -9.86
N HIS A 591 3.67 15.59 -9.84
CA HIS A 591 3.06 14.52 -10.59
C HIS A 591 2.46 13.49 -9.65
N ASN A 592 1.18 13.32 -9.75
CA ASN A 592 0.48 12.26 -9.06
C ASN A 592 0.74 10.95 -9.81
N MET A 593 1.53 10.07 -9.20
CA MET A 593 1.83 8.77 -9.81
C MET A 593 0.61 7.87 -9.71
N PRO A 594 0.25 7.18 -10.81
CA PRO A 594 -0.87 6.27 -10.78
C PRO A 594 -0.58 5.12 -9.82
N GLN A 595 -1.39 5.03 -8.76
CA GLN A 595 -1.45 3.84 -7.93
C GLN A 595 -2.60 2.97 -8.43
N LYS A 596 -2.28 1.78 -8.90
CA LYS A 596 -3.30 0.80 -9.25
C LYS A 596 -3.84 0.19 -7.96
N HIS A 597 -5.13 0.38 -7.72
CA HIS A 597 -5.94 -0.34 -6.73
C HIS A 597 -5.52 -0.15 -5.26
N LEU A 598 -5.72 1.04 -4.72
CA LEU A 598 -6.00 1.16 -3.30
C LEU A 598 -7.52 0.98 -3.13
N GLU A 599 -7.94 -0.23 -2.80
CA GLU A 599 -9.32 -0.48 -2.42
C GLU A 599 -9.52 0.06 -1.01
N HIS A 600 -10.12 1.26 -0.89
CA HIS A 600 -10.56 1.76 0.40
C HIS A 600 -11.89 1.13 0.74
N LYS A 601 -11.89 0.30 1.75
CA LYS A 601 -13.09 -0.29 2.31
C LYS A 601 -13.57 0.62 3.43
N LEU A 602 -14.59 1.41 3.17
CA LEU A 602 -15.28 2.14 4.21
C LEU A 602 -16.12 1.17 5.06
N LEU A 603 -16.36 1.52 6.32
CA LEU A 603 -17.21 0.73 7.20
C LEU A 603 -18.62 1.31 7.26
N THR A 604 -19.61 0.44 7.30
CA THR A 604 -21.02 0.79 7.54
C THR A 604 -21.47 0.18 8.85
N ALA A 605 -22.03 1.01 9.75
CA ALA A 605 -22.45 0.57 11.05
C ALA A 605 -23.86 -0.03 11.07
N SER A 606 -24.06 -0.98 11.96
CA SER A 606 -25.35 -1.53 12.36
C SER A 606 -25.41 -1.72 13.88
N ALA A 607 -26.60 -1.72 14.45
CA ALA A 607 -26.74 -1.94 15.89
C ALA A 607 -27.92 -2.85 16.24
N LYS A 608 -27.81 -3.53 17.38
CA LYS A 608 -28.88 -4.35 17.97
C LYS A 608 -29.05 -4.00 19.43
N VAL A 609 -30.28 -3.91 19.89
CA VAL A 609 -30.66 -3.79 21.29
C VAL A 609 -31.42 -5.05 21.69
N ASP A 610 -30.93 -5.77 22.72
CA ASP A 610 -31.45 -7.08 23.15
C ASP A 610 -31.65 -8.04 21.95
N ASN A 611 -30.64 -8.13 21.08
CA ASN A 611 -30.60 -8.92 19.85
C ASN A 611 -31.61 -8.50 18.75
N LYS A 612 -32.29 -7.37 18.91
CA LYS A 612 -33.18 -6.82 17.87
C LYS A 612 -32.48 -5.69 17.13
N PRO A 613 -32.51 -5.70 15.79
CA PRO A 613 -31.90 -4.63 15.00
C PRO A 613 -32.61 -3.30 15.28
N VAL A 614 -31.83 -2.24 15.38
CA VAL A 614 -32.30 -0.85 15.49
C VAL A 614 -31.69 -0.02 14.36
N THR A 615 -32.44 0.97 13.91
CA THR A 615 -31.95 1.90 12.89
C THR A 615 -31.14 2.99 13.56
N LEU A 616 -29.89 3.12 13.17
CA LEU A 616 -29.03 4.21 13.62
C LEU A 616 -29.52 5.55 13.08
N GLY A 617 -29.36 6.59 13.89
CA GLY A 617 -29.69 7.96 13.52
C GLY A 617 -28.50 8.74 12.97
N PRO A 618 -28.74 9.86 12.25
CA PRO A 618 -27.71 10.74 11.75
C PRO A 618 -27.15 11.66 12.85
N ASP A 619 -25.90 12.10 12.68
CA ASP A 619 -25.31 13.22 13.41
C ASP A 619 -24.76 14.24 12.41
N ASN A 620 -25.18 15.50 12.49
CA ASN A 620 -24.66 16.65 11.73
C ASN A 620 -24.35 16.37 10.23
N GLY A 621 -25.13 15.48 9.60
CA GLY A 621 -24.93 15.06 8.22
C GLY A 621 -24.26 13.70 8.05
N SER A 622 -23.69 13.11 9.10
CA SER A 622 -23.20 11.74 9.09
C SER A 622 -24.34 10.75 9.24
N ALA A 623 -24.32 9.68 8.44
CA ALA A 623 -25.25 8.58 8.60
C ALA A 623 -24.80 7.63 9.73
N ASN A 624 -25.74 6.92 10.33
CA ASN A 624 -25.48 5.78 11.22
C ASN A 624 -24.55 6.06 12.41
N ALA A 625 -24.70 7.23 13.04
CA ALA A 625 -23.89 7.64 14.19
C ALA A 625 -24.51 7.27 15.55
N PHE A 626 -25.83 7.51 15.71
CA PHE A 626 -26.53 7.37 16.98
C PHE A 626 -27.28 6.04 17.10
N VAL A 627 -27.00 5.29 18.16
CA VAL A 627 -27.76 4.09 18.53
C VAL A 627 -28.92 4.49 19.43
N PRO A 628 -30.18 4.43 18.93
CA PRO A 628 -31.33 4.84 19.71
C PRO A 628 -31.74 3.75 20.70
N LEU A 629 -31.97 4.13 21.95
CA LEU A 629 -32.47 3.26 23.00
C LEU A 629 -33.52 4.00 23.84
N THR A 630 -34.70 3.42 24.02
CA THR A 630 -35.70 3.96 24.94
C THR A 630 -35.88 3.01 26.13
N VAL A 631 -35.72 3.55 27.36
CA VAL A 631 -35.94 2.84 28.62
C VAL A 631 -37.15 3.40 29.33
N VAL A 632 -38.13 2.54 29.62
CA VAL A 632 -39.40 2.92 30.27
C VAL A 632 -39.54 2.16 31.57
N ASN A 633 -39.62 2.89 32.71
CA ASN A 633 -39.99 2.28 34.00
C ASN A 633 -41.49 2.41 34.22
N THR A 634 -42.12 1.30 34.58
CA THR A 634 -43.52 1.25 34.95
C THR A 634 -43.72 1.53 36.44
N LYS A 635 -44.88 2.06 36.79
CA LYS A 635 -45.22 2.31 38.18
C LYS A 635 -45.23 1.00 38.98
N GLY A 636 -44.63 1.02 40.15
CA GLY A 636 -44.63 -0.11 41.04
C GLY A 636 -46.02 -0.38 41.64
N PHE A 637 -46.27 -1.56 42.15
CA PHE A 637 -47.49 -1.87 42.86
C PHE A 637 -47.49 -1.14 44.20
N ASP A 638 -48.53 -0.38 44.48
CA ASP A 638 -48.76 0.14 45.84
C ASP A 638 -49.04 -1.03 46.78
N LEU A 639 -48.27 -1.18 47.79
CA LEU A 639 -48.60 -2.13 48.86
C LEU A 639 -49.90 -1.70 49.50
N PRO A 640 -50.84 -2.62 49.74
CA PRO A 640 -52.07 -2.28 50.43
C PRO A 640 -51.71 -1.58 51.74
N LYS A 641 -52.30 -0.41 51.99
CA LYS A 641 -52.16 0.30 53.28
C LYS A 641 -52.83 -0.54 54.35
N THR A 642 -52.09 -1.51 54.91
CA THR A 642 -52.56 -2.42 55.98
C THR A 642 -52.71 -1.73 57.35
N GLY A 643 -52.76 -0.40 57.43
CA GLY A 643 -52.77 0.32 58.67
C GLY A 643 -53.86 1.36 58.87
N GLY A 644 -54.77 1.60 57.88
CA GLY A 644 -55.63 2.79 57.95
C GLY A 644 -57.07 2.57 58.44
N TYR A 645 -57.68 1.45 58.26
CA TYR A 645 -59.10 1.23 58.56
C TYR A 645 -59.40 0.00 59.38
N GLY A 646 -58.46 -0.89 59.62
CA GLY A 646 -58.70 -2.13 60.40
C GLY A 646 -58.66 -2.02 61.91
N ASN A 647 -57.88 -1.11 62.45
CA ASN A 647 -57.68 -1.11 63.94
C ASN A 647 -58.78 -0.46 64.75
N TRP A 648 -59.62 0.43 64.20
CA TRP A 648 -60.72 1.01 64.96
C TRP A 648 -62.00 0.15 64.86
N MET A 649 -62.19 -0.66 63.84
CA MET A 649 -63.32 -1.57 63.72
C MET A 649 -63.31 -2.66 64.80
N PHE A 650 -62.14 -3.21 65.13
CA PHE A 650 -62.07 -4.22 66.20
C PHE A 650 -62.43 -3.68 67.60
N PRO A 651 -61.93 -2.52 68.02
CA PRO A 651 -62.44 -1.91 69.27
C PRO A 651 -63.91 -1.52 69.20
N ALA A 652 -64.38 -1.01 68.05
CA ALA A 652 -65.80 -0.64 67.92
C ALA A 652 -66.74 -1.85 67.99
N ILE A 653 -66.40 -2.95 67.32
CA ILE A 653 -67.15 -4.22 67.36
C ILE A 653 -67.04 -4.79 68.80
N GLY A 654 -65.89 -4.79 69.41
CA GLY A 654 -65.69 -5.25 70.79
C GLY A 654 -66.53 -4.46 71.77
N LEU A 655 -66.54 -3.12 71.67
CA LEU A 655 -67.39 -2.24 72.52
C LEU A 655 -68.89 -2.46 72.30
N SER A 656 -69.32 -2.67 71.03
CA SER A 656 -70.72 -2.97 70.77
C SER A 656 -71.15 -4.33 71.29
N LEU A 657 -70.30 -5.35 71.22
CA LEU A 657 -70.58 -6.67 71.81
C LEU A 657 -70.64 -6.58 73.39
N VAL A 658 -69.73 -5.81 74.04
CA VAL A 658 -69.80 -5.55 75.44
C VAL A 658 -71.07 -4.79 75.84
N ALA A 659 -71.47 -3.79 75.06
CA ALA A 659 -72.72 -3.07 75.26
C ALA A 659 -73.98 -3.98 75.18
N VAL A 660 -73.98 -4.85 74.13
CA VAL A 660 -75.04 -5.83 74.01
C VAL A 660 -75.07 -6.84 75.15
N ALA A 661 -73.88 -7.31 75.59
CA ALA A 661 -73.79 -8.22 76.72
C ALA A 661 -74.31 -7.55 78.02
N VAL A 662 -73.96 -6.29 78.26
CA VAL A 662 -74.41 -5.52 79.42
C VAL A 662 -75.99 -5.35 79.39
N VAL A 663 -76.54 -5.08 78.21
CA VAL A 663 -77.98 -4.97 78.07
C VAL A 663 -78.67 -6.31 78.30
N VAL A 664 -78.13 -7.40 77.78
CA VAL A 664 -78.62 -8.75 77.97
C VAL A 664 -78.53 -9.13 79.46
N ILE A 665 -77.47 -8.86 80.14
CA ILE A 665 -77.26 -9.07 81.60
C ILE A 665 -78.24 -8.21 82.38
N TYR A 666 -78.42 -6.96 82.01
CA TYR A 666 -79.40 -6.07 82.65
C TYR A 666 -80.80 -6.60 82.56
N PHE A 667 -81.25 -7.04 81.40
CA PHE A 667 -82.59 -7.62 81.25
C PHE A 667 -82.69 -8.97 81.99
N ALA A 668 -81.69 -9.82 81.97
CA ALA A 668 -81.67 -11.09 82.65
C ALA A 668 -81.74 -10.91 84.20
N PHE A 669 -81.09 -9.90 84.71
CA PHE A 669 -81.22 -9.55 86.17
C PHE A 669 -82.54 -8.83 86.50
N ARG A 670 -83.08 -8.11 85.56
CA ARG A 670 -84.39 -7.45 85.71
C ARG A 670 -85.52 -8.47 85.73
N ASP A 671 -85.46 -9.49 84.96
CA ASP A 671 -86.47 -10.53 84.93
C ASP A 671 -86.32 -11.47 86.13
N LYS A 672 -85.09 -11.73 86.66
CA LYS A 672 -84.95 -12.44 87.88
C LYS A 672 -85.47 -11.68 89.10
N LYS A 673 -85.49 -10.35 89.12
CA LYS A 673 -86.05 -9.51 90.14
C LYS A 673 -87.63 -9.50 90.12
N LYS A 674 -88.26 -9.89 89.05
CA LYS A 674 -89.69 -10.04 88.89
C LYS A 674 -90.21 -11.41 89.40
N GLU A 675 -89.34 -12.43 89.41
CA GLU A 675 -89.68 -13.76 89.93
C GLU A 675 -89.53 -13.93 91.44
N THR A 676 -88.76 -13.03 92.11
CA THR A 676 -88.55 -13.06 93.54
C THR A 676 -89.61 -12.22 94.32
N ASN A 677 -90.60 -11.57 93.67
CA ASN A 677 -91.70 -10.78 94.26
C ASN A 677 -93.07 -11.31 93.86
N LYS A 678 -93.24 -12.65 93.69
CA LYS A 678 -94.52 -13.38 93.71
C LYS A 678 -94.54 -14.39 94.84
#